data_4405f0ed3444be9cabf005dca65c1e32
#
_entry.id   4405f0ed3444be9cabf005dca65c1e32
#
_cell.length_a   1.000
_cell.length_b   1.000
_cell.length_c   1.000
_cell.angle_alpha   90.00
_cell.angle_beta   90.00
_cell.angle_gamma   90.00
#
_symmetry.space_group_name_H-M   'P 1'
#
loop_
_entity.id
_entity.type
_entity.pdbx_description
1 polymer ?
#
loop_
_entity_poly.entity_id
_entity_poly.type
_entity_poly.pdbx_seq_one_letter_code
_entity_poly.pdbx_strand_id
1 'polypeptide(L)'
;MLLICGTAAALYGQTLEQAESLWAQHQYKDASKTFDALVAAHPRNAEYRVRWGRLFLERFNPDDAAKLFHEALDIDPKNAGAMLGLALVAADDFEASATDFARKALEADPHLLAAQELLARLALEDNDPRRAAEEAHKALQMSADSAPAMAILATIDWLNDKPASEWDPHNGPGYETAGRIFVLNRRYEEGIQLFRKAIAAQPDLWSAHSQLGINLMRLGQEKEARTELELCYYNDYRDKPTTNTLTLMDSYKNFITYKTDRTILRLHKKEAELLRPYFEAEMLRVLNTYDKKYGFKIDRPVQVEVYPDHEDFAVRTMGMPGLGALGVTFGYVVAMDSPSGRPPGSFHWGTTMWHEMSHVYVLSMTHHRVPRWFTEGLAVHEETAVSPEWGDRLDPHVITAIRDKKLLPVAELDRGFVRPTYPAQVVVSYFQAGRICDYINTKWGWPKLLAMIHDFGDGASTADVIQKELGLKPEEFDKGFLAALTAETKKTVDGFEDWRKGLKKVATEYKSHQYDDMIRDATAIRDIYPDFVEDGNVYQILADAYVEKGDKKAAIGELERYAKVGGRSPDTLKQLATLLEEAGDKKEAAEALDRLNYIQPIDENLHRRLGDLWFGLGNTAGAIREYRAVLAEKPTDPAASHFNLAKAYRSASRMDEAKDELLLSLEAAPGYRPAQKMLLELSKD
;
A
#
# COMPACT_ATOMS: atom_id res chain seq x y z
N MET A 1 -8.50 20.73 76.35
CA MET A 1 -7.16 20.96 75.84
C MET A 1 -6.78 19.77 75.00
N LEU A 2 -7.18 19.77 73.72
CA LEU A 2 -6.89 18.69 72.73
C LEU A 2 -5.65 19.11 72.01
N LEU A 3 -4.56 18.34 72.13
CA LEU A 3 -3.38 18.45 71.30
C LEU A 3 -3.68 17.88 69.93
N ILE A 4 -3.66 18.75 68.90
CA ILE A 4 -3.63 18.37 67.51
C ILE A 4 -2.17 18.13 67.19
N CYS A 5 -1.73 16.85 67.08
CA CYS A 5 -0.50 16.45 66.45
C CYS A 5 -0.68 16.54 64.94
N GLY A 6 -0.27 17.65 64.36
CA GLY A 6 -0.08 17.75 62.93
C GLY A 6 1.14 16.97 62.53
N THR A 7 0.94 15.87 61.83
CA THR A 7 2.01 15.18 61.07
C THR A 7 2.41 16.06 59.92
N ALA A 8 3.52 16.80 60.09
CA ALA A 8 4.22 17.38 58.97
C ALA A 8 4.79 16.22 58.09
N ALA A 9 4.08 15.85 57.05
CA ALA A 9 4.68 15.05 55.97
C ALA A 9 5.84 15.86 55.43
N ALA A 10 7.05 15.40 55.67
CA ALA A 10 8.26 15.93 55.04
C ALA A 10 8.07 15.85 53.51
N LEU A 11 7.90 16.99 52.87
CA LEU A 11 8.05 17.14 51.43
C LEU A 11 9.53 16.87 51.11
N TYR A 12 9.91 15.60 50.99
CA TYR A 12 11.13 15.26 50.27
C TYR A 12 10.92 15.76 48.84
N GLY A 13 11.66 16.81 48.45
CA GLY A 13 11.63 17.30 47.08
C GLY A 13 11.97 16.13 46.14
N GLN A 14 11.11 15.90 45.20
CA GLN A 14 11.35 14.91 44.15
C GLN A 14 12.64 15.26 43.43
N THR A 15 13.51 14.28 43.17
CA THR A 15 14.81 14.48 42.51
C THR A 15 14.85 13.77 41.16
N LEU A 16 15.71 14.25 40.27
CA LEU A 16 15.96 13.59 39.00
C LEU A 16 16.42 12.15 39.20
N GLU A 17 17.32 11.91 40.15
CA GLU A 17 17.79 10.56 40.53
C GLU A 17 16.65 9.63 40.96
N GLN A 18 15.67 10.13 41.66
CA GLN A 18 14.48 9.37 42.05
C GLN A 18 13.66 9.02 40.81
N ALA A 19 13.41 9.95 39.91
CA ALA A 19 12.66 9.71 38.67
C ALA A 19 13.37 8.64 37.80
N GLU A 20 14.68 8.76 37.66
CA GLU A 20 15.49 7.81 36.90
C GLU A 20 15.58 6.44 37.57
N SER A 21 15.67 6.38 38.90
CA SER A 21 15.60 5.12 39.65
C SER A 21 14.27 4.40 39.48
N LEU A 22 13.17 5.12 39.52
CA LEU A 22 11.83 4.56 39.27
C LEU A 22 11.73 4.07 37.79
N TRP A 23 12.27 4.80 36.87
CA TRP A 23 12.34 4.42 35.46
C TRP A 23 13.16 3.13 35.28
N ALA A 24 14.37 3.07 35.82
CA ALA A 24 15.23 1.90 35.76
C ALA A 24 14.60 0.64 36.43
N GLN A 25 13.71 0.83 37.39
CA GLN A 25 12.92 -0.22 38.02
C GLN A 25 11.62 -0.55 37.27
N HIS A 26 11.42 -0.02 36.05
CA HIS A 26 10.21 -0.18 35.25
C HIS A 26 8.91 0.33 35.89
N GLN A 27 9.04 1.21 36.91
CA GLN A 27 7.91 1.87 37.58
C GLN A 27 7.50 3.13 36.79
N TYR A 28 7.18 2.95 35.51
CA TYR A 28 6.99 4.03 34.53
C TYR A 28 5.96 5.09 34.94
N LYS A 29 4.84 4.67 35.54
CA LYS A 29 3.78 5.58 36.00
C LYS A 29 4.26 6.51 37.12
N ASP A 30 5.04 6.01 38.02
CA ASP A 30 5.54 6.80 39.13
C ASP A 30 6.76 7.62 38.72
N ALA A 31 7.61 7.11 37.82
CA ALA A 31 8.65 7.89 37.16
C ALA A 31 8.07 9.09 36.41
N SER A 32 7.01 8.89 35.61
CA SER A 32 6.33 9.97 34.88
C SER A 32 5.74 11.02 35.81
N LYS A 33 5.07 10.64 36.89
CA LYS A 33 4.58 11.59 37.90
C LYS A 33 5.70 12.38 38.57
N THR A 34 6.85 11.74 38.81
CA THR A 34 8.03 12.40 39.39
C THR A 34 8.63 13.41 38.43
N PHE A 35 8.73 13.06 37.13
CA PHE A 35 9.15 14.00 36.11
C PHE A 35 8.18 15.19 35.98
N ASP A 36 6.86 14.97 35.97
CA ASP A 36 5.84 16.02 35.94
C ASP A 36 6.04 17.03 37.08
N ALA A 37 6.22 16.54 38.29
CA ALA A 37 6.44 17.38 39.46
C ALA A 37 7.79 18.13 39.42
N LEU A 38 8.85 17.50 38.86
CA LEU A 38 10.13 18.16 38.62
C LEU A 38 10.01 19.31 37.60
N VAL A 39 9.29 19.09 36.51
CA VAL A 39 9.03 20.11 35.48
C VAL A 39 8.20 21.24 36.05
N ALA A 40 7.16 20.94 36.86
CA ALA A 40 6.35 21.95 37.53
C ALA A 40 7.15 22.77 38.57
N ALA A 41 8.05 22.15 39.32
CA ALA A 41 8.90 22.82 40.29
C ALA A 41 10.03 23.65 39.63
N HIS A 42 10.50 23.22 38.46
CA HIS A 42 11.62 23.82 37.75
C HIS A 42 11.26 24.12 36.28
N PRO A 43 10.34 25.03 36.00
CA PRO A 43 9.77 25.22 34.66
C PRO A 43 10.77 25.70 33.57
N ARG A 44 11.94 26.21 33.98
CA ARG A 44 13.01 26.61 33.08
C ARG A 44 14.12 25.55 32.91
N ASN A 45 13.97 24.37 33.47
CA ASN A 45 14.93 23.30 33.28
C ASN A 45 14.56 22.46 32.03
N ALA A 46 15.31 22.63 30.94
CA ALA A 46 15.11 21.88 29.70
C ALA A 46 15.42 20.37 29.86
N GLU A 47 16.44 20.01 30.69
CA GLU A 47 16.89 18.63 30.86
C GLU A 47 15.79 17.72 31.44
N TYR A 48 14.97 18.21 32.38
CA TYR A 48 13.88 17.41 32.93
C TYR A 48 12.84 17.04 31.86
N ARG A 49 12.58 17.95 30.92
CA ARG A 49 11.69 17.69 29.78
C ARG A 49 12.31 16.68 28.81
N VAL A 50 13.60 16.79 28.53
CA VAL A 50 14.30 15.85 27.66
C VAL A 50 14.25 14.45 28.23
N ARG A 51 14.54 14.31 29.54
CA ARG A 51 14.51 12.98 30.21
C ARG A 51 13.10 12.39 30.23
N TRP A 52 12.10 13.22 30.53
CA TRP A 52 10.70 12.78 30.51
C TRP A 52 10.22 12.43 29.10
N GLY A 53 10.61 13.21 28.08
CA GLY A 53 10.34 12.89 26.66
C GLY A 53 10.95 11.55 26.25
N ARG A 54 12.17 11.22 26.69
CA ARG A 54 12.78 9.90 26.45
C ARG A 54 12.00 8.76 27.09
N LEU A 55 11.46 8.94 28.30
CA LEU A 55 10.58 7.96 28.94
C LEU A 55 9.30 7.75 28.12
N PHE A 56 8.71 8.81 27.56
CA PHE A 56 7.55 8.68 26.69
C PHE A 56 7.88 7.95 25.39
N LEU A 57 9.05 8.17 24.78
CA LEU A 57 9.48 7.39 23.60
C LEU A 57 9.59 5.90 23.93
N GLU A 58 10.22 5.55 25.05
CA GLU A 58 10.32 4.16 25.49
C GLU A 58 8.95 3.52 25.75
N ARG A 59 7.95 4.34 26.12
CA ARG A 59 6.57 3.88 26.36
C ARG A 59 5.64 4.07 25.17
N PHE A 60 6.19 4.22 23.96
CA PHE A 60 5.45 4.29 22.69
C PHE A 60 4.47 5.46 22.59
N ASN A 61 4.84 6.59 23.17
CA ASN A 61 4.07 7.82 23.12
C ASN A 61 4.90 8.96 22.49
N PRO A 62 5.09 8.92 21.13
CA PRO A 62 5.91 9.90 20.43
C PRO A 62 5.31 11.30 20.45
N ASP A 63 3.98 11.45 20.49
CA ASP A 63 3.32 12.75 20.49
C ASP A 63 3.65 13.56 21.75
N ASP A 64 3.51 12.97 22.94
CA ASP A 64 3.86 13.61 24.19
C ASP A 64 5.38 13.81 24.31
N ALA A 65 6.18 12.88 23.78
CA ALA A 65 7.63 13.04 23.72
C ALA A 65 8.03 14.25 22.89
N ALA A 66 7.50 14.39 21.66
CA ALA A 66 7.77 15.51 20.76
C ALA A 66 7.40 16.85 21.39
N LYS A 67 6.22 16.91 22.08
CA LYS A 67 5.82 18.10 22.81
C LYS A 67 6.85 18.52 23.86
N LEU A 68 7.33 17.59 24.67
CA LEU A 68 8.33 17.87 25.70
C LEU A 68 9.67 18.28 25.09
N PHE A 69 10.09 17.73 23.96
CA PHE A 69 11.31 18.13 23.26
C PHE A 69 11.16 19.55 22.69
N HIS A 70 10.01 19.90 22.13
CA HIS A 70 9.73 21.28 21.70
C HIS A 70 9.75 22.26 22.88
N GLU A 71 9.09 21.94 23.98
CA GLU A 71 9.14 22.76 25.21
C GLU A 71 10.57 22.93 25.75
N ALA A 72 11.41 21.89 25.61
CA ALA A 72 12.83 21.97 25.99
C ALA A 72 13.60 22.92 25.07
N LEU A 73 13.32 22.92 23.76
CA LEU A 73 13.94 23.86 22.80
C LEU A 73 13.45 25.31 22.95
N ASP A 74 12.21 25.52 23.42
CA ASP A 74 11.69 26.84 23.76
C ASP A 74 12.48 27.46 24.93
N ILE A 75 12.99 26.63 25.85
CA ILE A 75 13.80 27.04 27.00
C ILE A 75 15.27 27.20 26.60
N ASP A 76 15.83 26.24 25.92
CA ASP A 76 17.20 26.17 25.41
C ASP A 76 17.22 25.77 23.94
N PRO A 77 17.24 26.74 23.00
CA PRO A 77 17.22 26.50 21.57
C PRO A 77 18.43 25.71 21.01
N LYS A 78 19.48 25.51 21.82
CA LYS A 78 20.65 24.71 21.47
C LYS A 78 20.73 23.38 22.21
N ASN A 79 19.66 22.93 22.82
CA ASN A 79 19.64 21.67 23.57
C ASN A 79 19.79 20.48 22.62
N ALA A 80 21.00 19.89 22.58
CA ALA A 80 21.31 18.77 21.72
C ALA A 80 20.47 17.52 22.03
N GLY A 81 20.14 17.28 23.31
CA GLY A 81 19.30 16.16 23.74
C GLY A 81 17.88 16.24 23.23
N ALA A 82 17.29 17.46 23.22
CA ALA A 82 15.95 17.69 22.67
C ALA A 82 15.93 17.55 21.14
N MET A 83 16.97 18.06 20.44
CA MET A 83 17.11 17.86 18.99
C MET A 83 17.25 16.36 18.63
N LEU A 84 18.05 15.60 19.38
CA LEU A 84 18.12 14.14 19.20
C LEU A 84 16.79 13.46 19.48
N GLY A 85 16.05 13.90 20.51
CA GLY A 85 14.72 13.38 20.80
C GLY A 85 13.75 13.56 19.61
N LEU A 86 13.72 14.76 19.01
CA LEU A 86 12.93 15.04 17.80
C LEU A 86 13.43 14.26 16.59
N ALA A 87 14.75 14.06 16.47
CA ALA A 87 15.31 13.22 15.41
C ALA A 87 14.84 11.76 15.52
N LEU A 88 14.74 11.22 16.73
CA LEU A 88 14.23 9.87 16.97
C LEU A 88 12.74 9.75 16.64
N VAL A 89 11.91 10.72 17.07
CA VAL A 89 10.48 10.75 16.71
C VAL A 89 10.31 10.75 15.18
N ALA A 90 10.98 11.69 14.50
CA ALA A 90 10.90 11.82 13.05
C ALA A 90 11.47 10.58 12.30
N ALA A 91 12.47 9.89 12.89
CA ALA A 91 13.04 8.67 12.33
C ALA A 91 12.03 7.50 12.36
N ASP A 92 11.28 7.36 13.44
CA ASP A 92 10.29 6.30 13.58
C ASP A 92 9.08 6.50 12.63
N ASP A 93 8.79 7.76 12.26
CA ASP A 93 7.77 8.13 11.28
C ASP A 93 8.31 8.24 9.83
N PHE A 94 9.58 7.88 9.60
CA PHE A 94 10.27 7.98 8.30
C PHE A 94 10.28 9.39 7.70
N GLU A 95 10.20 10.42 8.52
CA GLU A 95 10.26 11.80 8.07
C GLU A 95 11.68 12.23 7.64
N ALA A 96 11.75 13.03 6.58
CA ALA A 96 13.01 13.60 6.08
C ALA A 96 13.70 14.52 7.12
N SER A 97 12.93 15.12 8.02
CA SER A 97 13.40 15.99 9.11
C SER A 97 14.32 15.29 10.11
N ALA A 98 14.27 13.95 10.23
CA ALA A 98 15.09 13.17 11.14
C ALA A 98 16.59 13.44 10.97
N THR A 99 17.07 13.43 9.72
CA THR A 99 18.48 13.72 9.40
C THR A 99 18.88 15.15 9.79
N ASP A 100 18.01 16.12 9.57
CA ASP A 100 18.30 17.53 9.87
C ASP A 100 18.34 17.76 11.38
N PHE A 101 17.43 17.17 12.15
CA PHE A 101 17.47 17.24 13.62
C PHE A 101 18.71 16.55 14.19
N ALA A 102 19.09 15.37 13.68
CA ALA A 102 20.30 14.68 14.12
C ALA A 102 21.57 15.51 13.84
N ARG A 103 21.67 16.17 12.68
CA ARG A 103 22.78 17.08 12.36
C ARG A 103 22.83 18.29 13.28
N LYS A 104 21.69 18.94 13.52
CA LYS A 104 21.60 20.06 14.47
C LYS A 104 21.99 19.65 15.88
N ALA A 105 21.66 18.43 16.31
CA ALA A 105 22.10 17.90 17.59
C ALA A 105 23.64 17.81 17.66
N LEU A 106 24.31 17.33 16.59
CA LEU A 106 25.79 17.28 16.52
C LEU A 106 26.44 18.67 16.37
N GLU A 107 25.75 19.63 15.72
CA GLU A 107 26.23 21.03 15.70
C GLU A 107 26.20 21.67 17.09
N ALA A 108 25.20 21.31 17.91
CA ALA A 108 25.08 21.79 19.29
C ALA A 108 26.00 21.04 20.25
N ASP A 109 26.18 19.74 20.08
CA ASP A 109 27.14 18.90 20.83
C ASP A 109 27.88 17.94 19.88
N PRO A 110 29.11 18.28 19.43
CA PRO A 110 29.89 17.45 18.53
C PRO A 110 30.33 16.09 19.12
N HIS A 111 30.15 15.88 20.43
CA HIS A 111 30.43 14.62 21.12
C HIS A 111 29.20 13.77 21.38
N LEU A 112 28.04 14.12 20.87
CA LEU A 112 26.80 13.38 21.05
C LEU A 112 26.78 12.13 20.17
N LEU A 113 27.40 11.05 20.66
CA LEU A 113 27.57 9.76 19.97
C LEU A 113 26.25 9.25 19.39
N ALA A 114 25.16 9.26 20.17
CA ALA A 114 23.86 8.75 19.74
C ALA A 114 23.28 9.47 18.51
N ALA A 115 23.60 10.73 18.29
CA ALA A 115 23.19 11.44 17.08
C ALA A 115 24.01 11.01 15.86
N GLN A 116 25.28 10.72 16.03
CA GLN A 116 26.15 10.20 14.97
C GLN A 116 25.77 8.75 14.58
N GLU A 117 25.43 7.90 15.57
CA GLU A 117 24.90 6.55 15.35
C GLU A 117 23.57 6.58 14.61
N LEU A 118 22.68 7.52 14.98
CA LEU A 118 21.41 7.72 14.29
C LEU A 118 21.62 8.10 12.82
N LEU A 119 22.57 8.99 12.50
CA LEU A 119 22.87 9.37 11.11
C LEU A 119 23.36 8.16 10.28
N ALA A 120 24.14 7.26 10.87
CA ALA A 120 24.58 6.03 10.21
C ALA A 120 23.38 5.11 9.91
N ARG A 121 22.46 4.95 10.87
CA ARG A 121 21.24 4.17 10.70
C ARG A 121 20.36 4.77 9.60
N LEU A 122 20.07 6.06 9.67
CA LEU A 122 19.21 6.75 8.69
C LEU A 122 19.77 6.65 7.25
N ALA A 123 21.09 6.76 7.08
CA ALA A 123 21.71 6.59 5.77
C ALA A 123 21.53 5.18 5.21
N LEU A 124 21.56 4.15 6.07
CA LEU A 124 21.32 2.76 5.63
C LEU A 124 19.84 2.50 5.34
N GLU A 125 18.93 3.09 6.11
CA GLU A 125 17.47 3.08 5.83
C GLU A 125 17.17 3.76 4.49
N ASP A 126 17.89 4.82 4.12
CA ASP A 126 17.78 5.50 2.83
C ASP A 126 18.41 4.73 1.64
N ASN A 127 18.88 3.50 1.89
CA ASN A 127 19.59 2.66 0.93
C ASN A 127 20.88 3.32 0.39
N ASP A 128 21.60 4.07 1.25
CA ASP A 128 22.93 4.62 0.96
C ASP A 128 23.98 3.98 1.86
N PRO A 129 24.43 2.73 1.54
CA PRO A 129 25.38 2.00 2.36
C PRO A 129 26.75 2.67 2.45
N ARG A 130 27.15 3.45 1.42
CA ARG A 130 28.42 4.19 1.44
C ARG A 130 28.40 5.26 2.52
N ARG A 131 27.35 6.10 2.52
CA ARG A 131 27.17 7.14 3.52
C ARG A 131 26.99 6.53 4.91
N ALA A 132 26.22 5.44 5.03
CA ALA A 132 26.03 4.74 6.29
C ALA A 132 27.38 4.29 6.89
N ALA A 133 28.27 3.72 6.06
CA ALA A 133 29.62 3.33 6.50
C ALA A 133 30.46 4.55 6.91
N GLU A 134 30.41 5.67 6.16
CA GLU A 134 31.11 6.91 6.52
C GLU A 134 30.66 7.45 7.90
N GLU A 135 29.34 7.50 8.14
CA GLU A 135 28.80 7.97 9.41
C GLU A 135 29.07 6.98 10.57
N ALA A 136 29.03 5.66 10.32
CA ALA A 136 29.38 4.64 11.31
C ALA A 136 30.87 4.74 11.69
N HIS A 137 31.78 4.94 10.73
CA HIS A 137 33.19 5.14 11.04
C HIS A 137 33.46 6.40 11.87
N LYS A 138 32.68 7.51 11.65
CA LYS A 138 32.77 8.69 12.53
C LYS A 138 32.31 8.37 13.96
N ALA A 139 31.24 7.57 14.12
CA ALA A 139 30.82 7.11 15.44
C ALA A 139 31.88 6.29 16.13
N LEU A 140 32.59 5.38 15.40
CA LEU A 140 33.70 4.60 15.94
C LEU A 140 34.95 5.44 16.27
N GLN A 141 35.13 6.60 15.62
CA GLN A 141 36.20 7.56 16.03
C GLN A 141 35.82 8.28 17.34
N MET A 142 34.51 8.43 17.64
CA MET A 142 34.03 8.99 18.91
C MET A 142 34.08 7.96 20.05
N SER A 143 33.72 6.71 19.76
CA SER A 143 33.74 5.57 20.67
C SER A 143 34.09 4.29 19.89
N ALA A 144 35.28 3.74 20.12
CA ALA A 144 35.75 2.58 19.39
C ALA A 144 34.94 1.30 19.64
N ASP A 145 34.13 1.29 20.71
CA ASP A 145 33.27 0.19 21.14
C ASP A 145 31.78 0.46 20.87
N SER A 146 31.45 1.43 19.98
CA SER A 146 30.06 1.71 19.59
C SER A 146 29.42 0.48 18.95
N ALA A 147 28.62 -0.24 19.72
CA ALA A 147 27.86 -1.39 19.25
C ALA A 147 26.86 -1.06 18.12
N PRO A 148 26.11 0.07 18.14
CA PRO A 148 25.26 0.48 17.03
C PRO A 148 26.04 0.73 15.72
N ALA A 149 27.22 1.39 15.78
CA ALA A 149 28.01 1.65 14.59
C ALA A 149 28.58 0.34 13.99
N MET A 150 29.06 -0.58 14.85
CA MET A 150 29.48 -1.91 14.41
C MET A 150 28.34 -2.69 13.79
N ALA A 151 27.12 -2.60 14.35
CA ALA A 151 25.93 -3.25 13.80
C ALA A 151 25.60 -2.75 12.39
N ILE A 152 25.72 -1.45 12.13
CA ILE A 152 25.51 -0.87 10.79
C ILE A 152 26.54 -1.42 9.80
N LEU A 153 27.84 -1.45 10.14
CA LEU A 153 28.88 -2.00 9.25
C LEU A 153 28.69 -3.49 8.98
N ALA A 154 28.38 -4.27 10.02
CA ALA A 154 28.07 -5.68 9.88
C ALA A 154 26.83 -5.90 8.99
N THR A 155 25.80 -5.06 9.14
CA THR A 155 24.59 -5.12 8.31
C THR A 155 24.90 -4.85 6.83
N ILE A 156 25.78 -3.89 6.53
CA ILE A 156 26.23 -3.60 5.16
C ILE A 156 26.95 -4.82 4.58
N ASP A 157 27.84 -5.47 5.35
CA ASP A 157 28.51 -6.68 4.91
C ASP A 157 27.52 -7.81 4.63
N TRP A 158 26.58 -8.08 5.53
CA TRP A 158 25.56 -9.13 5.36
C TRP A 158 24.59 -8.84 4.21
N LEU A 159 24.21 -7.59 3.97
CA LEU A 159 23.39 -7.23 2.81
C LEU A 159 24.08 -7.58 1.48
N ASN A 160 25.43 -7.56 1.47
CA ASN A 160 26.27 -7.95 0.34
C ASN A 160 26.74 -9.42 0.40
N ASP A 161 26.12 -10.26 1.24
CA ASP A 161 26.46 -11.67 1.43
C ASP A 161 27.93 -11.91 1.88
N LYS A 162 28.52 -10.92 2.59
CA LYS A 162 29.89 -11.00 3.14
C LYS A 162 29.85 -11.31 4.64
N PRO A 163 30.85 -12.01 5.19
CA PRO A 163 30.97 -12.13 6.63
C PRO A 163 31.32 -10.78 7.24
N ALA A 164 30.70 -10.41 8.36
CA ALA A 164 31.07 -9.20 9.10
C ALA A 164 32.49 -9.34 9.65
N SER A 165 33.33 -8.32 9.45
CA SER A 165 34.76 -8.35 9.83
C SER A 165 34.96 -8.23 11.35
N GLU A 166 34.09 -7.47 12.02
CA GLU A 166 34.14 -7.27 13.48
C GLU A 166 32.71 -7.33 14.02
N TRP A 167 32.36 -8.43 14.67
CA TRP A 167 31.01 -8.65 15.18
C TRP A 167 31.02 -9.39 16.52
N ASP A 168 30.35 -8.84 17.51
CA ASP A 168 30.07 -9.53 18.76
C ASP A 168 28.77 -10.38 18.63
N PRO A 169 28.90 -11.72 18.65
CA PRO A 169 27.71 -12.59 18.55
C PRO A 169 26.73 -12.48 19.73
N HIS A 170 27.10 -11.80 20.82
CA HIS A 170 26.24 -11.53 21.97
C HIS A 170 25.51 -10.17 21.87
N ASN A 171 25.73 -9.41 20.81
CA ASN A 171 25.05 -8.12 20.59
C ASN A 171 23.62 -8.33 20.08
N GLY A 172 22.68 -8.61 20.98
CA GLY A 172 21.25 -8.76 20.67
C GLY A 172 20.65 -7.54 19.94
N PRO A 173 20.79 -6.31 20.47
CA PRO A 173 20.29 -5.10 19.80
C PRO A 173 20.89 -4.87 18.42
N GLY A 174 22.15 -5.27 18.19
CA GLY A 174 22.76 -5.19 16.86
C GLY A 174 22.15 -6.15 15.86
N TYR A 175 21.83 -7.39 16.24
CA TYR A 175 21.06 -8.31 15.40
C TYR A 175 19.64 -7.79 15.12
N GLU A 176 18.98 -7.16 16.10
CA GLU A 176 17.67 -6.53 15.90
C GLU A 176 17.76 -5.41 14.87
N THR A 177 18.74 -4.50 14.99
CA THR A 177 18.99 -3.43 14.02
C THR A 177 19.17 -3.98 12.61
N ALA A 178 20.03 -4.99 12.45
CA ALA A 178 20.21 -5.65 11.17
C ALA A 178 18.93 -6.27 10.65
N GLY A 179 18.16 -6.97 11.50
CA GLY A 179 16.87 -7.57 11.14
C GLY A 179 15.88 -6.54 10.60
N ARG A 180 15.79 -5.38 11.24
CA ARG A 180 14.94 -4.26 10.77
C ARG A 180 15.36 -3.75 9.39
N ILE A 181 16.66 -3.58 9.14
CA ILE A 181 17.19 -3.15 7.84
C ILE A 181 16.90 -4.20 6.75
N PHE A 182 17.07 -5.49 7.06
CA PHE A 182 16.71 -6.57 6.12
C PHE A 182 15.23 -6.55 5.77
N VAL A 183 14.35 -6.34 6.74
CA VAL A 183 12.91 -6.21 6.53
C VAL A 183 12.55 -4.98 5.70
N LEU A 184 13.20 -3.83 5.91
CA LEU A 184 13.03 -2.64 5.07
C LEU A 184 13.40 -2.91 3.60
N ASN A 185 14.41 -3.76 3.38
CA ASN A 185 14.81 -4.24 2.07
C ASN A 185 13.96 -5.43 1.58
N ARG A 186 12.82 -5.71 2.21
CA ARG A 186 11.90 -6.83 1.90
C ARG A 186 12.52 -8.24 2.03
N ARG A 187 13.73 -8.38 2.59
CA ARG A 187 14.41 -9.64 2.90
C ARG A 187 13.86 -10.24 4.20
N TYR A 188 12.56 -10.55 4.23
CA TYR A 188 11.81 -10.92 5.44
C TYR A 188 12.34 -12.18 6.11
N GLU A 189 12.63 -13.25 5.34
CA GLU A 189 13.10 -14.53 5.90
C GLU A 189 14.44 -14.36 6.61
N GLU A 190 15.35 -13.57 6.04
CA GLU A 190 16.64 -13.28 6.64
C GLU A 190 16.51 -12.36 7.86
N GLY A 191 15.62 -11.35 7.78
CA GLY A 191 15.29 -10.51 8.93
C GLY A 191 14.75 -11.33 10.11
N ILE A 192 13.87 -12.30 9.86
CA ILE A 192 13.37 -13.24 10.87
C ILE A 192 14.52 -14.03 11.51
N GLN A 193 15.49 -14.51 10.75
CA GLN A 193 16.65 -15.22 11.30
C GLN A 193 17.51 -14.30 12.19
N LEU A 194 17.64 -13.03 11.80
CA LEU A 194 18.37 -12.04 12.61
C LEU A 194 17.63 -11.72 13.91
N PHE A 195 16.30 -11.59 13.90
CA PHE A 195 15.52 -11.43 15.13
C PHE A 195 15.63 -12.67 16.05
N ARG A 196 15.63 -13.88 15.49
CA ARG A 196 15.88 -15.11 16.28
C ARG A 196 17.26 -15.11 16.91
N LYS A 197 18.29 -14.62 16.21
CA LYS A 197 19.65 -14.45 16.78
C LYS A 197 19.65 -13.38 17.88
N ALA A 198 18.93 -12.27 17.70
CA ALA A 198 18.79 -11.23 18.71
C ALA A 198 18.21 -11.80 20.02
N ILE A 199 17.14 -12.58 19.92
CA ILE A 199 16.46 -13.23 21.05
C ILE A 199 17.38 -14.30 21.67
N ALA A 200 18.13 -15.05 20.89
CA ALA A 200 19.07 -16.04 21.42
C ALA A 200 20.22 -15.38 22.20
N ALA A 201 20.67 -14.19 21.77
CA ALA A 201 21.68 -13.42 22.48
C ALA A 201 21.12 -12.72 23.74
N GLN A 202 19.88 -12.23 23.66
CA GLN A 202 19.20 -11.53 24.74
C GLN A 202 17.72 -11.93 24.78
N PRO A 203 17.34 -12.94 25.61
CA PRO A 203 15.99 -13.50 25.63
C PRO A 203 14.87 -12.57 26.13
N ASP A 204 15.20 -11.48 26.77
CA ASP A 204 14.28 -10.46 27.28
C ASP A 204 14.25 -9.20 26.36
N LEU A 205 14.80 -9.30 25.15
CA LEU A 205 14.71 -8.22 24.15
C LEU A 205 13.32 -8.25 23.49
N TRP A 206 12.33 -7.72 24.20
CA TRP A 206 10.91 -7.77 23.79
C TRP A 206 10.63 -7.07 22.46
N SER A 207 11.42 -6.06 22.10
CA SER A 207 11.36 -5.42 20.78
C SER A 207 11.69 -6.40 19.65
N ALA A 208 12.67 -7.27 19.83
CA ALA A 208 13.01 -8.30 18.84
C ALA A 208 11.91 -9.38 18.74
N HIS A 209 11.26 -9.76 19.84
CA HIS A 209 10.09 -10.66 19.83
C HIS A 209 8.91 -10.04 19.07
N SER A 210 8.61 -8.75 19.31
CA SER A 210 7.56 -8.03 18.57
C SER A 210 7.87 -8.01 17.08
N GLN A 211 9.09 -7.62 16.69
CA GLN A 211 9.51 -7.62 15.29
C GLN A 211 9.46 -9.02 14.67
N LEU A 212 9.89 -10.06 15.39
CA LEU A 212 9.77 -11.44 14.96
C LEU A 212 8.31 -11.80 14.69
N GLY A 213 7.42 -11.54 15.63
CA GLY A 213 6.00 -11.85 15.51
C GLY A 213 5.33 -11.15 14.32
N ILE A 214 5.59 -9.85 14.14
CA ILE A 214 5.06 -9.06 13.02
C ILE A 214 5.56 -9.61 11.68
N ASN A 215 6.84 -9.96 11.56
CA ASN A 215 7.41 -10.46 10.31
C ASN A 215 7.04 -11.91 10.01
N LEU A 216 6.86 -12.75 11.01
CA LEU A 216 6.24 -14.07 10.87
C LEU A 216 4.80 -13.95 10.34
N MET A 217 4.04 -12.97 10.87
CA MET A 217 2.70 -12.67 10.39
C MET A 217 2.71 -12.26 8.91
N ARG A 218 3.66 -11.41 8.48
CA ARG A 218 3.84 -11.01 7.08
C ARG A 218 4.03 -12.22 6.16
N LEU A 219 4.77 -13.22 6.57
CA LEU A 219 4.98 -14.46 5.81
C LEU A 219 3.87 -15.52 5.99
N GLY A 220 2.76 -15.19 6.65
CA GLY A 220 1.64 -16.10 6.88
C GLY A 220 1.90 -17.19 7.94
N GLN A 221 2.96 -17.06 8.75
CA GLN A 221 3.30 -17.98 9.84
C GLN A 221 2.56 -17.59 11.13
N GLU A 222 1.23 -17.55 11.06
CA GLU A 222 0.35 -16.96 12.08
C GLU A 222 0.47 -17.58 13.47
N LYS A 223 0.65 -18.90 13.54
CA LYS A 223 0.72 -19.59 14.84
C LYS A 223 1.95 -19.17 15.66
N GLU A 224 3.11 -19.13 15.01
CA GLU A 224 4.35 -18.70 15.65
C GLU A 224 4.32 -17.19 15.93
N ALA A 225 3.80 -16.40 14.97
CA ALA A 225 3.60 -14.97 15.13
C ALA A 225 2.80 -14.63 16.42
N ARG A 226 1.65 -15.32 16.61
CA ARG A 226 0.83 -15.13 17.80
C ARG A 226 1.60 -15.47 19.09
N THR A 227 2.37 -16.55 19.09
CA THR A 227 3.17 -16.94 20.26
C THR A 227 4.13 -15.83 20.67
N GLU A 228 4.87 -15.26 19.72
CA GLU A 228 5.84 -14.20 19.98
C GLU A 228 5.17 -12.88 20.45
N LEU A 229 4.07 -12.51 19.81
CA LEU A 229 3.31 -11.30 20.16
C LEU A 229 2.62 -11.41 21.53
N GLU A 230 2.04 -12.58 21.87
CA GLU A 230 1.47 -12.83 23.18
C GLU A 230 2.54 -12.81 24.28
N LEU A 231 3.74 -13.33 23.98
CA LEU A 231 4.87 -13.28 24.91
C LEU A 231 5.25 -11.81 25.22
N CYS A 232 5.30 -10.93 24.22
CA CYS A 232 5.50 -9.50 24.42
C CYS A 232 4.40 -8.90 25.32
N TYR A 233 3.14 -9.17 24.97
CA TYR A 233 1.98 -8.61 25.68
C TYR A 233 1.96 -8.98 27.17
N TYR A 234 2.27 -10.23 27.51
CA TYR A 234 2.30 -10.70 28.90
C TYR A 234 3.52 -10.22 29.68
N ASN A 235 4.61 -9.81 28.99
CA ASN A 235 5.78 -9.20 29.62
C ASN A 235 5.76 -7.66 29.59
N ASP A 236 4.59 -7.07 29.48
CA ASP A 236 4.32 -5.62 29.51
C ASP A 236 4.94 -4.82 28.36
N TYR A 237 5.41 -5.50 27.29
CA TYR A 237 5.79 -4.87 26.03
C TYR A 237 4.56 -4.79 25.13
N ARG A 238 3.82 -3.68 25.25
CA ARG A 238 2.51 -3.46 24.63
C ARG A 238 2.56 -2.30 23.65
N ASP A 239 3.55 -2.33 22.76
CA ASP A 239 3.59 -1.36 21.67
C ASP A 239 2.34 -1.48 20.77
N LYS A 240 2.01 -0.41 20.07
CA LYS A 240 0.83 -0.39 19.19
C LYS A 240 0.86 -1.50 18.14
N PRO A 241 1.97 -1.76 17.44
CA PRO A 241 2.04 -2.85 16.47
C PRO A 241 1.71 -4.23 17.05
N THR A 242 2.26 -4.58 18.22
CA THR A 242 1.97 -5.85 18.88
C THR A 242 0.48 -5.99 19.23
N THR A 243 -0.09 -4.97 19.88
CA THR A 243 -1.48 -5.02 20.35
C THR A 243 -2.48 -5.00 19.20
N ASN A 244 -2.24 -4.19 18.20
CA ASN A 244 -3.10 -4.10 17.00
C ASN A 244 -3.06 -5.42 16.22
N THR A 245 -1.86 -6.00 16.00
CA THR A 245 -1.71 -7.27 15.30
C THR A 245 -2.42 -8.42 16.02
N LEU A 246 -2.33 -8.51 17.34
CA LEU A 246 -3.08 -9.49 18.13
C LEU A 246 -4.60 -9.32 17.97
N THR A 247 -5.09 -8.08 18.01
CA THR A 247 -6.50 -7.74 17.80
C THR A 247 -6.97 -8.16 16.40
N LEU A 248 -6.17 -7.87 15.38
CA LEU A 248 -6.44 -8.30 14.01
C LEU A 248 -6.50 -9.83 13.91
N MET A 249 -5.55 -10.54 14.50
CA MET A 249 -5.54 -12.01 14.49
C MET A 249 -6.80 -12.59 15.18
N ASP A 250 -7.36 -11.93 16.17
CA ASP A 250 -8.62 -12.33 16.80
C ASP A 250 -9.83 -12.16 15.87
N SER A 251 -9.74 -11.25 14.89
CA SER A 251 -10.78 -11.05 13.86
C SER A 251 -10.81 -12.15 12.81
N TYR A 252 -9.74 -12.97 12.65
CA TYR A 252 -9.61 -14.01 11.61
C TYR A 252 -10.66 -15.11 11.69
N LYS A 253 -11.31 -15.31 12.82
CA LYS A 253 -12.51 -16.15 12.94
C LYS A 253 -13.65 -15.72 12.00
N ASN A 254 -13.63 -14.49 11.52
CA ASN A 254 -14.61 -13.93 10.56
C ASN A 254 -14.20 -14.11 9.10
N PHE A 255 -13.06 -14.73 8.82
CA PHE A 255 -12.59 -14.99 7.48
C PHE A 255 -12.76 -16.45 7.08
N ILE A 256 -12.86 -16.72 5.77
CA ILE A 256 -12.84 -18.04 5.16
C ILE A 256 -11.60 -18.11 4.29
N THR A 257 -10.89 -19.23 4.37
CA THR A 257 -9.70 -19.49 3.55
C THR A 257 -9.99 -20.62 2.57
N TYR A 258 -9.84 -20.33 1.28
CA TYR A 258 -9.96 -21.27 0.17
C TYR A 258 -8.56 -21.64 -0.32
N LYS A 259 -8.28 -22.94 -0.46
CA LYS A 259 -6.95 -23.44 -0.83
C LYS A 259 -7.02 -24.30 -2.07
N THR A 260 -6.09 -24.08 -2.97
CA THR A 260 -5.79 -24.94 -4.13
C THR A 260 -4.30 -25.26 -4.14
N ASP A 261 -3.84 -26.02 -5.13
CA ASP A 261 -2.40 -26.29 -5.28
C ASP A 261 -1.57 -25.03 -5.62
N ARG A 262 -2.19 -23.99 -6.17
CA ARG A 262 -1.50 -22.77 -6.62
C ARG A 262 -1.88 -21.52 -5.83
N THR A 263 -3.02 -21.49 -5.16
CA THR A 263 -3.56 -20.28 -4.54
C THR A 263 -4.12 -20.57 -3.16
N ILE A 264 -3.98 -19.58 -2.28
CA ILE A 264 -4.67 -19.49 -1.01
C ILE A 264 -5.40 -18.14 -1.02
N LEU A 265 -6.74 -18.16 -0.99
CA LEU A 265 -7.55 -16.94 -0.97
C LEU A 265 -8.26 -16.82 0.37
N ARG A 266 -8.05 -15.71 1.07
CA ARG A 266 -8.71 -15.39 2.35
C ARG A 266 -9.65 -14.22 2.15
N LEU A 267 -10.94 -14.45 2.42
CA LEU A 267 -12.02 -13.46 2.29
C LEU A 267 -12.83 -13.38 3.58
N HIS A 268 -13.32 -12.19 3.88
CA HIS A 268 -14.25 -12.02 5.00
C HIS A 268 -15.61 -12.68 4.68
N LYS A 269 -16.22 -13.36 5.66
CA LYS A 269 -17.47 -14.16 5.50
C LYS A 269 -18.63 -13.39 4.87
N LYS A 270 -18.70 -12.06 5.09
CA LYS A 270 -19.81 -11.24 4.58
C LYS A 270 -19.83 -11.12 3.06
N GLU A 271 -18.66 -11.24 2.41
CA GLU A 271 -18.49 -11.00 0.98
C GLU A 271 -17.82 -12.16 0.24
N ALA A 272 -17.42 -13.21 0.98
CA ALA A 272 -16.67 -14.32 0.44
C ALA A 272 -17.38 -15.05 -0.70
N GLU A 273 -18.69 -15.28 -0.56
CA GLU A 273 -19.48 -16.00 -1.55
C GLU A 273 -19.59 -15.23 -2.87
N LEU A 274 -19.71 -13.90 -2.78
CA LEU A 274 -19.75 -13.01 -3.94
C LEU A 274 -18.38 -12.90 -4.61
N LEU A 275 -17.33 -12.54 -3.83
CA LEU A 275 -16.03 -12.15 -4.38
C LEU A 275 -15.17 -13.33 -4.82
N ARG A 276 -15.33 -14.51 -4.19
CA ARG A 276 -14.51 -15.68 -4.44
C ARG A 276 -14.36 -16.02 -5.93
N PRO A 277 -15.44 -16.14 -6.72
CA PRO A 277 -15.33 -16.54 -8.14
C PRO A 277 -14.50 -15.55 -8.97
N TYR A 278 -14.60 -14.27 -8.67
CA TYR A 278 -13.85 -13.21 -9.37
C TYR A 278 -12.37 -13.25 -9.01
N PHE A 279 -12.06 -13.30 -7.71
CA PHE A 279 -10.68 -13.31 -7.23
C PHE A 279 -9.94 -14.60 -7.62
N GLU A 280 -10.55 -15.77 -7.47
CA GLU A 280 -9.93 -17.04 -7.89
C GLU A 280 -9.62 -17.07 -9.39
N ALA A 281 -10.56 -16.62 -10.22
CA ALA A 281 -10.37 -16.57 -11.66
C ALA A 281 -9.24 -15.62 -12.04
N GLU A 282 -9.18 -14.42 -11.41
CA GLU A 282 -8.16 -13.42 -11.69
C GLU A 282 -6.79 -13.86 -11.19
N MET A 283 -6.67 -14.45 -9.99
CA MET A 283 -5.42 -15.02 -9.49
C MET A 283 -4.84 -16.05 -10.46
N LEU A 284 -5.66 -16.96 -10.99
CA LEU A 284 -5.22 -17.94 -11.96
C LEU A 284 -4.82 -17.30 -13.29
N ARG A 285 -5.54 -16.25 -13.74
CA ARG A 285 -5.22 -15.51 -14.96
C ARG A 285 -3.84 -14.85 -14.84
N VAL A 286 -3.57 -14.18 -13.73
CA VAL A 286 -2.28 -13.55 -13.44
C VAL A 286 -1.17 -14.59 -13.42
N LEU A 287 -1.29 -15.66 -12.62
CA LEU A 287 -0.29 -16.71 -12.49
C LEU A 287 0.05 -17.35 -13.85
N ASN A 288 -0.98 -17.67 -14.66
CA ASN A 288 -0.77 -18.26 -15.98
C ASN A 288 -0.11 -17.31 -16.98
N THR A 289 -0.35 -16.01 -16.84
CA THR A 289 0.25 -14.97 -17.68
C THR A 289 1.70 -14.74 -17.30
N TYR A 290 1.97 -14.57 -16.01
CA TYR A 290 3.31 -14.29 -15.52
C TYR A 290 4.24 -15.49 -15.60
N ASP A 291 3.76 -16.73 -15.37
CA ASP A 291 4.57 -17.95 -15.62
C ASP A 291 5.19 -17.93 -17.03
N LYS A 292 4.40 -17.51 -18.04
CA LYS A 292 4.86 -17.44 -19.42
C LYS A 292 5.73 -16.21 -19.69
N LYS A 293 5.31 -15.05 -19.19
CA LYS A 293 5.97 -13.76 -19.46
C LYS A 293 7.35 -13.68 -18.83
N TYR A 294 7.49 -14.11 -17.57
CA TYR A 294 8.75 -14.10 -16.84
C TYR A 294 9.60 -15.37 -17.07
N GLY A 295 9.03 -16.41 -17.69
CA GLY A 295 9.71 -17.70 -17.84
C GLY A 295 10.05 -18.37 -16.52
N PHE A 296 9.32 -18.03 -15.47
CA PHE A 296 9.52 -18.46 -14.09
C PHE A 296 8.21 -18.98 -13.51
N LYS A 297 8.27 -20.05 -12.74
CA LYS A 297 7.08 -20.64 -12.10
C LYS A 297 7.24 -20.59 -10.60
N ILE A 298 6.25 -20.03 -9.93
CA ILE A 298 6.17 -20.01 -8.47
C ILE A 298 6.03 -21.45 -7.95
N ASP A 299 6.86 -21.85 -6.99
CA ASP A 299 7.02 -23.21 -6.47
C ASP A 299 6.06 -23.58 -5.33
N ARG A 300 5.29 -22.61 -4.83
CA ARG A 300 4.33 -22.75 -3.74
C ARG A 300 3.05 -21.94 -3.99
N PRO A 301 1.96 -22.22 -3.27
CA PRO A 301 0.74 -21.42 -3.40
C PRO A 301 0.97 -19.95 -3.02
N VAL A 302 0.45 -19.03 -3.82
CA VAL A 302 0.40 -17.61 -3.48
C VAL A 302 -0.84 -17.34 -2.64
N GLN A 303 -0.66 -16.69 -1.49
CA GLN A 303 -1.74 -16.31 -0.59
C GLN A 303 -2.17 -14.87 -0.86
N VAL A 304 -3.47 -14.67 -1.10
CA VAL A 304 -4.09 -13.33 -1.20
C VAL A 304 -5.10 -13.19 -0.06
N GLU A 305 -4.94 -12.15 0.71
CA GLU A 305 -5.79 -11.76 1.83
C GLU A 305 -6.50 -10.46 1.52
N VAL A 306 -7.84 -10.45 1.60
CA VAL A 306 -8.67 -9.32 1.19
C VAL A 306 -9.44 -8.79 2.39
N TYR A 307 -9.25 -7.52 2.71
CA TYR A 307 -9.74 -6.87 3.93
C TYR A 307 -10.86 -5.89 3.62
N PRO A 308 -12.08 -6.08 4.15
CA PRO A 308 -13.19 -5.12 3.98
C PRO A 308 -13.04 -3.86 4.82
N ASP A 309 -12.13 -3.86 5.79
CA ASP A 309 -11.76 -2.70 6.60
C ASP A 309 -10.33 -2.29 6.27
N HIS A 310 -10.17 -1.04 5.81
CA HIS A 310 -8.87 -0.52 5.42
C HIS A 310 -7.89 -0.43 6.59
N GLU A 311 -8.38 -0.15 7.81
CA GLU A 311 -7.52 -0.09 9.00
C GLU A 311 -7.01 -1.49 9.37
N ASP A 312 -7.83 -2.54 9.20
CA ASP A 312 -7.39 -3.93 9.36
C ASP A 312 -6.28 -4.28 8.35
N PHE A 313 -6.42 -3.84 7.07
CA PHE A 313 -5.37 -3.99 6.07
C PHE A 313 -4.10 -3.23 6.45
N ALA A 314 -4.22 -1.99 6.95
CA ALA A 314 -3.08 -1.20 7.41
C ALA A 314 -2.36 -1.87 8.59
N VAL A 315 -3.11 -2.37 9.57
CA VAL A 315 -2.57 -3.14 10.70
C VAL A 315 -1.89 -4.42 10.21
N ARG A 316 -2.49 -5.15 9.27
CA ARG A 316 -1.89 -6.35 8.66
C ARG A 316 -0.53 -6.06 8.04
N THR A 317 -0.37 -4.90 7.48
CA THR A 317 0.83 -4.49 6.73
C THR A 317 1.91 -3.93 7.65
N MET A 318 1.56 -2.99 8.50
CA MET A 318 2.51 -2.21 9.31
C MET A 318 2.37 -2.43 10.83
N GLY A 319 1.31 -3.11 11.29
CA GLY A 319 0.94 -3.13 12.71
C GLY A 319 0.26 -1.83 13.18
N MET A 320 0.04 -0.87 12.29
CA MET A 320 -0.49 0.46 12.58
C MET A 320 -1.56 0.85 11.56
N PRO A 321 -2.60 1.63 11.96
CA PRO A 321 -3.55 2.24 11.03
C PRO A 321 -2.90 3.35 10.20
N GLY A 322 -3.61 3.81 9.15
CA GLY A 322 -3.23 5.01 8.38
C GLY A 322 -2.31 4.75 7.18
N LEU A 323 -2.29 3.55 6.62
CA LEU A 323 -1.55 3.23 5.40
C LEU A 323 -2.23 3.82 4.16
N GLY A 324 -1.46 4.45 3.27
CA GLY A 324 -1.97 4.99 1.99
C GLY A 324 -2.00 3.98 0.83
N ALA A 325 -1.47 2.77 0.99
CA ALA A 325 -1.45 1.73 -0.05
C ALA A 325 -2.80 1.03 -0.20
N LEU A 326 -2.99 0.33 -1.32
CA LEU A 326 -4.17 -0.46 -1.65
C LEU A 326 -3.89 -1.97 -1.61
N GLY A 327 -2.63 -2.35 -1.74
CA GLY A 327 -2.08 -3.69 -1.63
C GLY A 327 -0.65 -3.64 -1.14
N VAL A 328 -0.15 -4.75 -0.61
CA VAL A 328 1.25 -4.95 -0.22
C VAL A 328 1.63 -6.42 -0.32
N THR A 329 2.80 -6.69 -0.88
CA THR A 329 3.34 -8.03 -1.06
C THR A 329 4.48 -8.34 -0.07
N PHE A 330 4.40 -9.48 0.58
CA PHE A 330 5.40 -10.05 1.50
C PHE A 330 5.95 -11.39 0.95
N GLY A 331 6.65 -11.35 -0.17
CA GLY A 331 7.06 -12.56 -0.86
C GLY A 331 5.89 -13.31 -1.48
N TYR A 332 5.42 -14.41 -0.88
CA TYR A 332 4.30 -15.21 -1.39
C TYR A 332 2.93 -14.84 -0.77
N VAL A 333 2.89 -13.85 0.09
CA VAL A 333 1.68 -13.36 0.72
C VAL A 333 1.38 -11.95 0.25
N VAL A 334 0.19 -11.74 -0.26
CA VAL A 334 -0.36 -10.45 -0.68
C VAL A 334 -1.50 -10.10 0.27
N ALA A 335 -1.46 -8.93 0.86
CA ALA A 335 -2.59 -8.33 1.56
C ALA A 335 -3.12 -7.15 0.74
N MET A 336 -4.44 -7.00 0.62
CA MET A 336 -5.04 -5.90 -0.13
C MET A 336 -6.40 -5.50 0.43
N ASP A 337 -6.82 -4.28 0.12
CA ASP A 337 -8.18 -3.84 0.38
C ASP A 337 -9.21 -4.67 -0.39
N SER A 338 -10.38 -4.88 0.23
CA SER A 338 -11.57 -5.30 -0.50
C SER A 338 -12.18 -4.12 -1.25
N PRO A 339 -12.86 -4.37 -2.38
CA PRO A 339 -13.71 -3.35 -3.02
C PRO A 339 -14.70 -2.70 -2.06
N SER A 340 -15.18 -3.42 -1.03
CA SER A 340 -16.08 -2.89 -0.01
C SER A 340 -15.40 -1.94 0.99
N GLY A 341 -14.09 -2.01 1.13
CA GLY A 341 -13.30 -1.19 2.05
C GLY A 341 -13.02 0.23 1.55
N ARG A 342 -13.45 0.56 0.33
CA ARG A 342 -13.18 1.84 -0.32
C ARG A 342 -14.43 2.48 -0.89
N PRO A 343 -14.47 3.82 -1.02
CA PRO A 343 -15.56 4.49 -1.73
C PRO A 343 -15.69 3.96 -3.16
N PRO A 344 -16.93 3.80 -3.67
CA PRO A 344 -17.15 3.36 -5.05
C PRO A 344 -16.41 4.24 -6.06
N GLY A 345 -15.72 3.61 -7.00
CA GLY A 345 -14.95 4.31 -8.05
C GLY A 345 -13.51 4.70 -7.67
N SER A 346 -13.17 4.72 -6.39
CA SER A 346 -11.81 5.11 -5.94
C SER A 346 -10.78 3.99 -6.07
N PHE A 347 -11.22 2.74 -6.27
CA PHE A 347 -10.38 1.55 -6.23
C PHE A 347 -10.72 0.59 -7.37
N HIS A 348 -9.69 -0.01 -7.98
CA HIS A 348 -9.81 -1.04 -9.00
C HIS A 348 -9.00 -2.26 -8.55
N TRP A 349 -9.66 -3.22 -7.88
CA TRP A 349 -8.98 -4.34 -7.23
C TRP A 349 -8.17 -5.23 -8.19
N GLY A 350 -8.61 -5.33 -9.45
CA GLY A 350 -7.88 -6.09 -10.46
C GLY A 350 -6.51 -5.48 -10.75
N THR A 351 -6.43 -4.16 -10.93
CA THR A 351 -5.14 -3.45 -11.10
C THR A 351 -4.22 -3.73 -9.93
N THR A 352 -4.71 -3.57 -8.69
CA THR A 352 -3.93 -3.84 -7.48
C THR A 352 -3.46 -5.29 -7.42
N MET A 353 -4.33 -6.26 -7.76
CA MET A 353 -3.92 -7.68 -7.78
C MET A 353 -2.76 -7.92 -8.76
N TRP A 354 -2.83 -7.38 -9.98
CA TRP A 354 -1.77 -7.55 -10.98
C TRP A 354 -0.47 -6.89 -10.54
N HIS A 355 -0.55 -5.70 -9.95
CA HIS A 355 0.57 -4.99 -9.34
C HIS A 355 1.27 -5.85 -8.28
N GLU A 356 0.50 -6.29 -7.29
CA GLU A 356 1.05 -7.08 -6.17
C GLU A 356 1.59 -8.44 -6.62
N MET A 357 0.91 -9.09 -7.57
CA MET A 357 1.39 -10.35 -8.13
C MET A 357 2.68 -10.19 -8.94
N SER A 358 2.92 -9.03 -9.56
CA SER A 358 4.22 -8.73 -10.18
C SER A 358 5.35 -8.77 -9.14
N HIS A 359 5.11 -8.18 -7.96
CA HIS A 359 6.07 -8.27 -6.86
C HIS A 359 6.35 -9.70 -6.43
N VAL A 360 5.33 -10.58 -6.37
CA VAL A 360 5.54 -12.02 -6.04
C VAL A 360 6.58 -12.65 -6.96
N TYR A 361 6.48 -12.40 -8.27
CA TYR A 361 7.44 -12.94 -9.25
C TYR A 361 8.82 -12.30 -9.12
N VAL A 362 8.88 -10.99 -9.14
CA VAL A 362 10.14 -10.25 -9.14
C VAL A 362 10.93 -10.48 -7.85
N LEU A 363 10.27 -10.46 -6.68
CA LEU A 363 10.93 -10.75 -5.41
C LEU A 363 11.42 -12.18 -5.33
N SER A 364 10.65 -13.15 -5.86
CA SER A 364 11.08 -14.56 -5.89
C SER A 364 12.29 -14.76 -6.81
N MET A 365 12.29 -14.18 -8.01
CA MET A 365 13.37 -14.29 -8.99
C MET A 365 14.67 -13.63 -8.52
N THR A 366 14.56 -12.57 -7.71
CA THR A 366 15.71 -11.76 -7.25
C THR A 366 16.16 -12.11 -5.84
N HIS A 367 15.53 -13.09 -5.20
CA HIS A 367 15.76 -13.35 -3.77
C HIS A 367 15.66 -12.07 -2.92
N HIS A 368 14.67 -11.21 -3.26
CA HIS A 368 14.42 -9.91 -2.64
C HIS A 368 15.57 -8.88 -2.75
N ARG A 369 16.50 -9.03 -3.72
CA ARG A 369 17.63 -8.09 -3.91
C ARG A 369 17.33 -6.96 -4.92
N VAL A 370 16.15 -6.98 -5.54
CA VAL A 370 15.73 -5.95 -6.49
C VAL A 370 15.57 -4.58 -5.80
N PRO A 371 16.07 -3.48 -6.38
CA PRO A 371 15.84 -2.14 -5.86
C PRO A 371 14.36 -1.77 -5.94
N ARG A 372 13.91 -0.93 -5.00
CA ARG A 372 12.48 -0.63 -4.88
C ARG A 372 11.92 0.03 -6.13
N TRP A 373 12.64 1.00 -6.70
CA TRP A 373 12.19 1.70 -7.89
C TRP A 373 11.90 0.74 -9.06
N PHE A 374 12.72 -0.31 -9.23
CA PHE A 374 12.57 -1.22 -10.36
C PHE A 374 11.39 -2.18 -10.18
N THR A 375 11.21 -2.74 -8.97
CA THR A 375 10.07 -3.62 -8.71
C THR A 375 8.75 -2.86 -8.73
N GLU A 376 8.68 -1.61 -8.24
CA GLU A 376 7.49 -0.75 -8.35
C GLU A 376 7.26 -0.35 -9.81
N GLY A 377 8.32 0.04 -10.52
CA GLY A 377 8.22 0.40 -11.94
C GLY A 377 7.74 -0.74 -12.83
N LEU A 378 8.21 -1.97 -12.58
CA LEU A 378 7.70 -3.16 -13.27
C LEU A 378 6.24 -3.43 -12.95
N ALA A 379 5.83 -3.29 -11.68
CA ALA A 379 4.44 -3.52 -11.28
C ALA A 379 3.50 -2.53 -11.98
N VAL A 380 3.85 -1.23 -12.04
CA VAL A 380 3.08 -0.21 -12.80
C VAL A 380 3.09 -0.51 -14.30
N HIS A 381 4.22 -0.94 -14.86
CA HIS A 381 4.31 -1.38 -16.27
C HIS A 381 3.36 -2.55 -16.56
N GLU A 382 3.25 -3.51 -15.64
CA GLU A 382 2.36 -4.67 -15.80
C GLU A 382 0.89 -4.30 -15.77
N GLU A 383 0.48 -3.29 -15.01
CA GLU A 383 -0.90 -2.77 -15.02
C GLU A 383 -1.29 -2.31 -16.44
N THR A 384 -0.43 -1.50 -17.07
CA THR A 384 -0.63 -1.04 -18.47
C THR A 384 -0.59 -2.19 -19.47
N ALA A 385 0.27 -3.18 -19.25
CA ALA A 385 0.42 -4.33 -20.14
C ALA A 385 -0.80 -5.26 -20.12
N VAL A 386 -1.56 -5.30 -19.03
CA VAL A 386 -2.84 -6.04 -18.93
C VAL A 386 -3.92 -5.37 -19.77
N SER A 387 -4.08 -4.08 -19.57
CA SER A 387 -5.00 -3.24 -20.33
C SER A 387 -4.58 -1.77 -20.21
N PRO A 388 -4.51 -1.00 -21.30
CA PRO A 388 -4.07 0.39 -21.26
C PRO A 388 -4.86 1.26 -20.28
N GLU A 389 -6.15 0.98 -20.09
CA GLU A 389 -7.01 1.70 -19.15
C GLU A 389 -6.75 1.36 -17.66
N TRP A 390 -5.93 0.33 -17.39
CA TRP A 390 -5.53 -0.04 -16.02
C TRP A 390 -4.26 0.69 -15.58
N GLY A 391 -3.48 1.17 -16.56
CA GLY A 391 -2.21 1.83 -16.33
C GLY A 391 -2.30 3.14 -15.58
N ASP A 392 -1.14 3.57 -15.09
CA ASP A 392 -0.99 4.84 -14.41
C ASP A 392 -1.16 6.02 -15.36
N ARG A 393 -1.76 7.09 -14.88
CA ARG A 393 -2.08 8.30 -15.62
C ARG A 393 -1.29 9.49 -15.14
N LEU A 394 -1.17 10.47 -16.00
CA LEU A 394 -0.51 11.73 -15.67
C LEU A 394 -1.36 12.49 -14.62
N ASP A 395 -0.88 12.50 -13.39
CA ASP A 395 -1.53 13.17 -12.25
C ASP A 395 -1.10 14.65 -12.17
N PRO A 396 -1.92 15.58 -11.63
CA PRO A 396 -1.53 16.98 -11.44
C PRO A 396 -0.25 17.21 -10.63
N HIS A 397 0.05 16.34 -9.66
CA HIS A 397 1.30 16.40 -8.90
C HIS A 397 2.50 16.00 -9.76
N VAL A 398 2.33 15.00 -10.62
CA VAL A 398 3.34 14.56 -11.59
C VAL A 398 3.61 15.66 -12.61
N ILE A 399 2.55 16.28 -13.17
CA ILE A 399 2.69 17.44 -14.09
C ILE A 399 3.53 18.54 -13.43
N THR A 400 3.21 18.85 -12.18
CA THR A 400 3.95 19.85 -11.40
C THR A 400 5.41 19.46 -11.19
N ALA A 401 5.66 18.16 -10.86
CA ALA A 401 7.02 17.67 -10.64
C ALA A 401 7.86 17.68 -11.92
N ILE A 402 7.27 17.35 -13.07
CA ILE A 402 7.94 17.42 -14.39
C ILE A 402 8.29 18.88 -14.71
N ARG A 403 7.31 19.79 -14.59
CA ARG A 403 7.49 21.23 -14.83
C ARG A 403 8.59 21.84 -13.95
N ASP A 404 8.58 21.49 -12.67
CA ASP A 404 9.48 22.04 -11.66
C ASP A 404 10.81 21.26 -11.58
N LYS A 405 11.05 20.27 -12.48
CA LYS A 405 12.26 19.44 -12.55
C LYS A 405 12.60 18.72 -11.24
N LYS A 406 11.58 18.14 -10.61
CA LYS A 406 11.70 17.44 -9.30
C LYS A 406 11.83 15.92 -9.44
N LEU A 407 11.95 15.41 -10.67
CA LEU A 407 12.20 13.98 -10.87
C LEU A 407 13.60 13.62 -10.41
N LEU A 408 13.75 12.43 -9.84
CA LEU A 408 15.02 11.94 -9.31
C LEU A 408 15.86 11.27 -10.41
N PRO A 409 17.20 11.32 -10.33
CA PRO A 409 18.03 10.42 -11.11
C PRO A 409 17.67 8.94 -10.83
N VAL A 410 17.74 8.07 -11.84
CA VAL A 410 17.38 6.66 -11.70
C VAL A 410 18.18 5.95 -10.59
N ALA A 411 19.44 6.30 -10.42
CA ALA A 411 20.29 5.74 -9.38
C ALA A 411 19.90 6.15 -7.93
N GLU A 412 19.08 7.20 -7.79
CA GLU A 412 18.62 7.73 -6.49
C GLU A 412 17.12 7.54 -6.29
N LEU A 413 16.42 6.90 -7.23
CA LEU A 413 14.95 6.88 -7.26
C LEU A 413 14.34 6.14 -6.05
N ASP A 414 15.05 5.18 -5.44
CA ASP A 414 14.61 4.50 -4.22
C ASP A 414 14.27 5.48 -3.08
N ARG A 415 15.00 6.60 -2.96
CA ARG A 415 14.76 7.61 -1.93
C ARG A 415 13.37 8.22 -2.01
N GLY A 416 12.82 8.35 -3.20
CA GLY A 416 11.46 8.89 -3.40
C GLY A 416 10.36 8.02 -2.82
N PHE A 417 10.63 6.74 -2.57
CA PHE A 417 9.70 5.80 -1.94
C PHE A 417 9.90 5.67 -0.43
N VAL A 418 11.14 5.78 0.05
CA VAL A 418 11.48 5.49 1.45
C VAL A 418 11.39 6.73 2.32
N ARG A 419 11.91 7.86 1.84
CA ARG A 419 11.98 9.10 2.61
C ARG A 419 11.67 10.31 1.71
N PRO A 420 10.39 10.52 1.39
CA PRO A 420 9.97 11.59 0.50
C PRO A 420 10.30 12.97 1.08
N THR A 421 10.76 13.88 0.23
CA THR A 421 11.13 15.24 0.60
C THR A 421 9.99 16.25 0.41
N TYR A 422 8.89 15.83 -0.25
CA TYR A 422 7.64 16.61 -0.40
C TYR A 422 6.43 15.66 -0.46
N PRO A 423 5.20 16.11 -0.09
CA PRO A 423 4.06 15.23 0.17
C PRO A 423 3.66 14.29 -0.96
N ALA A 424 3.79 14.72 -2.23
CA ALA A 424 3.39 13.91 -3.38
C ALA A 424 4.54 13.09 -4.00
N GLN A 425 5.75 13.10 -3.41
CA GLN A 425 6.92 12.49 -4.03
C GLN A 425 6.76 10.98 -4.26
N VAL A 426 6.09 10.28 -3.35
CA VAL A 426 5.84 8.84 -3.51
C VAL A 426 5.04 8.57 -4.78
N VAL A 427 3.95 9.30 -5.03
CA VAL A 427 3.12 9.18 -6.25
C VAL A 427 3.95 9.50 -7.50
N VAL A 428 4.76 10.56 -7.45
CA VAL A 428 5.68 10.93 -8.55
C VAL A 428 6.69 9.83 -8.80
N SER A 429 7.20 9.15 -7.77
CA SER A 429 8.18 8.08 -7.90
C SER A 429 7.58 6.82 -8.52
N TYR A 430 6.33 6.46 -8.19
CA TYR A 430 5.59 5.39 -8.86
C TYR A 430 5.45 5.66 -10.36
N PHE A 431 4.94 6.83 -10.71
CA PHE A 431 4.82 7.25 -12.11
C PHE A 431 6.16 7.22 -12.84
N GLN A 432 7.20 7.83 -12.25
CA GLN A 432 8.53 7.90 -12.85
C GLN A 432 9.11 6.50 -13.07
N ALA A 433 9.01 5.61 -12.09
CA ALA A 433 9.52 4.25 -12.17
C ALA A 433 8.78 3.42 -13.24
N GLY A 434 7.45 3.52 -13.32
CA GLY A 434 6.64 2.90 -14.36
C GLY A 434 7.05 3.38 -15.75
N ARG A 435 7.17 4.71 -15.95
CA ARG A 435 7.59 5.29 -17.23
C ARG A 435 9.03 4.93 -17.61
N ILE A 436 9.92 4.72 -16.63
CA ILE A 436 11.27 4.19 -16.90
C ILE A 436 11.17 2.77 -17.46
N CYS A 437 10.37 1.89 -16.86
CA CYS A 437 10.18 0.53 -17.35
C CYS A 437 9.51 0.51 -18.75
N ASP A 438 8.52 1.36 -18.99
CA ASP A 438 7.90 1.57 -20.31
C ASP A 438 8.92 2.03 -21.37
N TYR A 439 9.76 2.99 -21.00
CA TYR A 439 10.83 3.50 -21.88
C TYR A 439 11.85 2.43 -22.22
N ILE A 440 12.27 1.62 -21.24
CA ILE A 440 13.20 0.50 -21.45
C ILE A 440 12.55 -0.53 -22.35
N ASN A 441 11.30 -0.93 -22.04
CA ASN A 441 10.57 -1.91 -22.87
C ASN A 441 10.39 -1.44 -24.31
N THR A 442 10.03 -0.17 -24.51
CA THR A 442 9.83 0.40 -25.86
C THR A 442 11.11 0.46 -26.67
N LYS A 443 12.23 0.81 -26.04
CA LYS A 443 13.50 1.06 -26.76
C LYS A 443 14.37 -0.19 -26.92
N TRP A 444 14.36 -1.10 -25.96
CA TRP A 444 15.22 -2.29 -25.93
C TRP A 444 14.46 -3.61 -25.81
N GLY A 445 13.16 -3.56 -25.51
CA GLY A 445 12.28 -4.71 -25.42
C GLY A 445 12.28 -5.42 -24.06
N TRP A 446 11.24 -6.22 -23.85
CA TRP A 446 11.03 -7.01 -22.64
C TRP A 446 12.23 -7.88 -22.21
N PRO A 447 12.98 -8.54 -23.17
CA PRO A 447 14.15 -9.34 -22.77
C PRO A 447 15.18 -8.57 -21.96
N LYS A 448 15.29 -7.24 -22.13
CA LYS A 448 16.22 -6.42 -21.35
C LYS A 448 15.73 -6.18 -19.93
N LEU A 449 14.42 -5.93 -19.75
CA LEU A 449 13.84 -5.86 -18.40
C LEU A 449 14.02 -7.19 -17.65
N LEU A 450 13.82 -8.31 -18.35
CA LEU A 450 14.03 -9.64 -17.76
C LEU A 450 15.50 -9.89 -17.39
N ALA A 451 16.45 -9.48 -18.22
CA ALA A 451 17.88 -9.56 -17.91
C ALA A 451 18.24 -8.71 -16.70
N MET A 452 17.67 -7.49 -16.59
CA MET A 452 17.87 -6.61 -15.43
C MET A 452 17.35 -7.25 -14.14
N ILE A 453 16.22 -7.99 -14.18
CA ILE A 453 15.73 -8.75 -13.01
C ILE A 453 16.81 -9.73 -12.54
N HIS A 454 17.40 -10.52 -13.45
CA HIS A 454 18.44 -11.48 -13.10
C HIS A 454 19.69 -10.80 -12.51
N ASP A 455 20.13 -9.69 -13.10
CA ASP A 455 21.28 -8.94 -12.62
C ASP A 455 21.08 -8.38 -11.20
N PHE A 456 19.88 -7.87 -10.92
CA PHE A 456 19.54 -7.46 -9.55
C PHE A 456 19.49 -8.65 -8.59
N GLY A 457 19.03 -9.82 -9.05
CA GLY A 457 19.11 -11.06 -8.28
C GLY A 457 20.54 -11.46 -7.91
N ASP A 458 21.49 -11.16 -8.77
CA ASP A 458 22.93 -11.37 -8.56
C ASP A 458 23.57 -10.25 -7.69
N GLY A 459 22.78 -9.26 -7.24
CA GLY A 459 23.23 -8.19 -6.35
C GLY A 459 23.91 -7.01 -7.07
N ALA A 460 23.72 -6.86 -8.38
CA ALA A 460 24.24 -5.71 -9.12
C ALA A 460 23.53 -4.41 -8.73
N SER A 461 24.26 -3.28 -8.74
CA SER A 461 23.68 -1.97 -8.48
C SER A 461 22.89 -1.46 -9.70
N THR A 462 21.96 -0.51 -9.48
CA THR A 462 21.22 0.16 -10.57
C THR A 462 22.17 0.70 -11.66
N ALA A 463 23.28 1.30 -11.27
CA ALA A 463 24.26 1.85 -12.20
C ALA A 463 24.93 0.75 -13.06
N ASP A 464 25.34 -0.36 -12.42
CA ASP A 464 25.96 -1.48 -13.12
C ASP A 464 24.99 -2.16 -14.08
N VAL A 465 23.73 -2.35 -13.67
CA VAL A 465 22.68 -2.97 -14.49
C VAL A 465 22.39 -2.12 -15.73
N ILE A 466 22.23 -0.79 -15.58
CA ILE A 466 22.02 0.13 -16.70
C ILE A 466 23.21 0.09 -17.67
N GLN A 467 24.45 0.13 -17.15
CA GLN A 467 25.64 0.07 -17.97
C GLN A 467 25.77 -1.27 -18.71
N LYS A 468 25.52 -2.38 -18.03
CA LYS A 468 25.64 -3.73 -18.60
C LYS A 468 24.57 -4.01 -19.66
N GLU A 469 23.31 -3.75 -19.33
CA GLU A 469 22.18 -4.18 -20.13
C GLU A 469 21.79 -3.17 -21.22
N LEU A 470 21.97 -1.88 -20.98
CA LEU A 470 21.59 -0.83 -21.93
C LEU A 470 22.80 -0.16 -22.62
N GLY A 471 24.03 -0.41 -22.13
CA GLY A 471 25.25 0.16 -22.70
C GLY A 471 25.40 1.67 -22.44
N LEU A 472 24.72 2.21 -21.43
CA LEU A 472 24.68 3.64 -21.12
C LEU A 472 25.16 3.87 -19.68
N LYS A 473 25.76 5.03 -19.42
CA LYS A 473 25.92 5.50 -18.04
C LYS A 473 24.57 5.97 -17.49
N PRO A 474 24.34 5.93 -16.17
CA PRO A 474 23.09 6.40 -15.58
C PRO A 474 22.68 7.81 -16.02
N GLU A 475 23.61 8.75 -16.09
CA GLU A 475 23.35 10.14 -16.47
C GLU A 475 22.93 10.25 -17.97
N GLU A 476 23.49 9.40 -18.83
CA GLU A 476 23.12 9.34 -20.25
C GLU A 476 21.73 8.72 -20.42
N PHE A 477 21.42 7.70 -19.60
CA PHE A 477 20.11 7.10 -19.53
C PHE A 477 19.05 8.13 -19.08
N ASP A 478 19.29 8.82 -17.95
CA ASP A 478 18.40 9.86 -17.42
C ASP A 478 18.12 10.95 -18.44
N LYS A 479 19.15 11.44 -19.12
CA LYS A 479 19.00 12.43 -20.20
C LYS A 479 18.09 11.94 -21.31
N GLY A 480 18.26 10.68 -21.74
CA GLY A 480 17.45 10.06 -22.80
C GLY A 480 15.99 9.86 -22.35
N PHE A 481 15.79 9.35 -21.16
CA PHE A 481 14.48 9.16 -20.55
C PHE A 481 13.73 10.49 -20.39
N LEU A 482 14.35 11.48 -19.76
CA LEU A 482 13.73 12.80 -19.53
C LEU A 482 13.37 13.50 -20.85
N ALA A 483 14.18 13.34 -21.90
CA ALA A 483 13.86 13.88 -23.22
C ALA A 483 12.61 13.21 -23.80
N ALA A 484 12.49 11.88 -23.70
CA ALA A 484 11.34 11.11 -24.17
C ALA A 484 10.08 11.48 -23.37
N LEU A 485 10.16 11.50 -22.04
CA LEU A 485 9.05 11.87 -21.15
C LEU A 485 8.58 13.31 -21.40
N THR A 486 9.52 14.25 -21.57
CA THR A 486 9.19 15.64 -21.88
C THR A 486 8.47 15.76 -23.21
N ALA A 487 8.90 15.04 -24.24
CA ALA A 487 8.24 15.05 -25.55
C ALA A 487 6.82 14.49 -25.47
N GLU A 488 6.62 13.38 -24.75
CA GLU A 488 5.33 12.74 -24.51
C GLU A 488 4.36 13.65 -23.77
N THR A 489 4.80 14.25 -22.67
CA THR A 489 3.93 15.02 -21.76
C THR A 489 3.82 16.51 -22.10
N LYS A 490 4.60 17.00 -23.10
CA LYS A 490 4.75 18.42 -23.43
C LYS A 490 3.41 19.16 -23.52
N LYS A 491 2.46 18.62 -24.27
CA LYS A 491 1.16 19.28 -24.50
C LYS A 491 0.40 19.52 -23.22
N THR A 492 0.36 18.52 -22.37
CA THR A 492 -0.35 18.58 -21.07
C THR A 492 0.39 19.48 -20.09
N VAL A 493 1.70 19.32 -19.97
CA VAL A 493 2.52 20.12 -19.03
C VAL A 493 2.50 21.61 -19.39
N ASP A 494 2.71 21.96 -20.65
CA ASP A 494 2.70 23.35 -21.11
C ASP A 494 1.29 23.96 -21.02
N GLY A 495 0.24 23.19 -21.32
CA GLY A 495 -1.15 23.65 -21.33
C GLY A 495 -1.87 23.54 -19.98
N PHE A 496 -1.25 23.04 -18.93
CA PHE A 496 -1.93 22.68 -17.68
C PHE A 496 -2.63 23.87 -16.99
N GLU A 497 -2.01 25.05 -16.98
CA GLU A 497 -2.63 26.25 -16.39
C GLU A 497 -3.83 26.75 -17.23
N ASP A 498 -3.75 26.63 -18.54
CA ASP A 498 -4.88 26.99 -19.42
C ASP A 498 -6.03 25.96 -19.28
N TRP A 499 -5.69 24.68 -19.16
CA TRP A 499 -6.67 23.64 -18.81
C TRP A 499 -7.37 23.94 -17.47
N ARG A 500 -6.63 24.29 -16.40
CA ARG A 500 -7.23 24.65 -15.10
C ARG A 500 -8.19 25.84 -15.16
N LYS A 501 -7.83 26.87 -15.95
CA LYS A 501 -8.71 28.04 -16.18
C LYS A 501 -9.93 27.63 -16.98
N GLY A 502 -9.74 26.85 -18.04
CA GLY A 502 -10.80 26.33 -18.89
C GLY A 502 -11.77 25.46 -18.12
N LEU A 503 -11.29 24.56 -17.25
CA LEU A 503 -12.16 23.70 -16.43
C LEU A 503 -13.08 24.53 -15.51
N LYS A 504 -12.56 25.61 -14.89
CA LYS A 504 -13.39 26.52 -14.08
C LYS A 504 -14.46 27.24 -14.92
N LYS A 505 -14.12 27.61 -16.15
CA LYS A 505 -15.07 28.23 -17.10
C LYS A 505 -16.14 27.24 -17.48
N VAL A 506 -15.79 26.04 -17.91
CA VAL A 506 -16.71 24.95 -18.27
C VAL A 506 -17.64 24.60 -17.11
N ALA A 507 -17.13 24.53 -15.87
CA ALA A 507 -17.97 24.30 -14.69
C ALA A 507 -18.99 25.43 -14.45
N THR A 508 -18.70 26.67 -14.83
CA THR A 508 -19.63 27.81 -14.76
C THR A 508 -20.69 27.71 -15.85
N GLU A 509 -20.30 27.38 -17.07
CA GLU A 509 -21.19 27.16 -18.21
C GLU A 509 -22.15 25.99 -17.96
N TYR A 510 -21.65 24.91 -17.36
CA TYR A 510 -22.46 23.76 -16.92
C TYR A 510 -23.58 24.19 -15.95
N LYS A 511 -23.23 24.94 -14.90
CA LYS A 511 -24.20 25.45 -13.92
C LYS A 511 -25.24 26.43 -14.53
N SER A 512 -24.88 27.11 -15.62
CA SER A 512 -25.70 28.06 -16.32
C SER A 512 -26.45 27.48 -17.51
N HIS A 513 -26.32 26.14 -17.75
CA HIS A 513 -26.93 25.41 -18.88
C HIS A 513 -26.61 26.02 -20.27
N GLN A 514 -25.38 26.54 -20.42
CA GLN A 514 -24.87 27.12 -21.67
C GLN A 514 -24.21 26.02 -22.52
N TYR A 515 -25.01 25.06 -22.99
CA TYR A 515 -24.53 23.82 -23.60
C TYR A 515 -23.64 23.99 -24.81
N ASP A 516 -23.94 24.97 -25.71
CA ASP A 516 -23.10 25.18 -26.91
C ASP A 516 -21.70 25.72 -26.59
N ASP A 517 -21.61 26.67 -25.67
CA ASP A 517 -20.34 27.22 -25.21
C ASP A 517 -19.57 26.14 -24.42
N MET A 518 -20.26 25.39 -23.57
CA MET A 518 -19.70 24.32 -22.77
C MET A 518 -19.11 23.20 -23.65
N ILE A 519 -19.82 22.75 -24.70
CA ILE A 519 -19.32 21.72 -25.63
C ILE A 519 -18.05 22.21 -26.32
N ARG A 520 -18.05 23.45 -26.81
CA ARG A 520 -16.87 24.03 -27.47
C ARG A 520 -15.66 24.08 -26.52
N ASP A 521 -15.87 24.63 -25.34
CA ASP A 521 -14.78 24.93 -24.41
C ASP A 521 -14.29 23.66 -23.68
N ALA A 522 -15.21 22.73 -23.31
CA ALA A 522 -14.84 21.43 -22.76
C ALA A 522 -14.07 20.56 -23.77
N THR A 523 -14.47 20.57 -25.06
CA THR A 523 -13.71 19.86 -26.12
C THR A 523 -12.31 20.40 -26.24
N ALA A 524 -12.12 21.70 -26.17
CA ALA A 524 -10.79 22.32 -26.29
C ALA A 524 -9.85 21.91 -25.13
N ILE A 525 -10.37 21.91 -23.89
CA ILE A 525 -9.55 21.55 -22.71
C ILE A 525 -9.36 20.04 -22.56
N ARG A 526 -10.32 19.21 -22.98
CA ARG A 526 -10.17 17.75 -23.02
C ARG A 526 -8.90 17.35 -23.75
N ASP A 527 -8.64 17.96 -24.90
CA ASP A 527 -7.49 17.64 -25.74
C ASP A 527 -6.16 18.15 -25.16
N ILE A 528 -6.19 19.10 -24.20
CA ILE A 528 -4.99 19.53 -23.46
C ILE A 528 -4.59 18.47 -22.44
N TYR A 529 -5.55 17.97 -21.65
CA TYR A 529 -5.28 17.00 -20.59
C TYR A 529 -6.30 15.84 -20.64
N PRO A 530 -6.11 14.90 -21.59
CA PRO A 530 -7.04 13.79 -21.80
C PRO A 530 -7.05 12.76 -20.66
N ASP A 531 -5.99 12.68 -19.86
CA ASP A 531 -5.89 11.69 -18.79
C ASP A 531 -6.71 12.05 -17.53
N PHE A 532 -7.28 13.26 -17.47
CA PHE A 532 -8.06 13.68 -16.31
C PHE A 532 -9.47 13.07 -16.34
N VAL A 533 -9.69 12.07 -15.48
CA VAL A 533 -10.96 11.32 -15.35
C VAL A 533 -11.57 11.37 -13.94
N GLU A 534 -11.00 12.19 -13.07
CA GLU A 534 -11.49 12.39 -11.71
C GLU A 534 -12.80 13.18 -11.69
N ASP A 535 -13.38 13.37 -10.52
CA ASP A 535 -14.64 14.10 -10.36
C ASP A 535 -14.59 15.48 -11.05
N GLY A 536 -15.66 15.78 -11.79
CA GLY A 536 -15.76 17.02 -12.56
C GLY A 536 -14.97 16.97 -13.88
N ASN A 537 -14.65 15.77 -14.39
CA ASN A 537 -13.98 15.60 -15.68
C ASN A 537 -14.83 16.06 -16.85
N VAL A 538 -14.15 16.44 -17.92
CA VAL A 538 -14.78 17.00 -19.12
C VAL A 538 -15.61 15.99 -19.92
N TYR A 539 -15.32 14.70 -19.81
CA TYR A 539 -16.04 13.65 -20.53
C TYR A 539 -17.47 13.54 -20.06
N GLN A 540 -17.68 13.51 -18.73
CA GLN A 540 -19.01 13.50 -18.14
C GLN A 540 -19.77 14.78 -18.47
N ILE A 541 -19.12 15.94 -18.35
CA ILE A 541 -19.70 17.23 -18.66
C ILE A 541 -20.16 17.30 -20.14
N LEU A 542 -19.33 16.83 -21.06
CA LEU A 542 -19.67 16.77 -22.49
C LEU A 542 -20.81 15.80 -22.75
N ALA A 543 -20.80 14.61 -22.13
CA ALA A 543 -21.87 13.64 -22.29
C ALA A 543 -23.22 14.19 -21.84
N ASP A 544 -23.26 14.84 -20.66
CA ASP A 544 -24.48 15.46 -20.14
C ASP A 544 -25.01 16.55 -21.08
N ALA A 545 -24.13 17.41 -21.62
CA ALA A 545 -24.53 18.43 -22.58
C ALA A 545 -25.10 17.82 -23.88
N TYR A 546 -24.49 16.77 -24.38
CA TYR A 546 -24.95 16.09 -25.60
C TYR A 546 -26.31 15.39 -25.35
N VAL A 547 -26.53 14.80 -24.15
CA VAL A 547 -27.82 14.21 -23.77
C VAL A 547 -28.89 15.29 -23.75
N GLU A 548 -28.67 16.44 -23.14
CA GLU A 548 -29.62 17.56 -23.08
C GLU A 548 -29.94 18.12 -24.48
N LYS A 549 -29.01 18.06 -25.40
CA LYS A 549 -29.24 18.43 -26.82
C LYS A 549 -29.87 17.31 -27.65
N GLY A 550 -30.10 16.13 -27.10
CA GLY A 550 -30.67 14.98 -27.80
C GLY A 550 -29.64 14.22 -28.68
N ASP A 551 -28.36 14.56 -28.61
CA ASP A 551 -27.29 13.87 -29.36
C ASP A 551 -26.68 12.72 -28.55
N LYS A 552 -27.46 11.64 -28.38
CA LYS A 552 -27.04 10.45 -27.64
C LYS A 552 -25.77 9.80 -28.23
N LYS A 553 -25.57 9.88 -29.53
CA LYS A 553 -24.39 9.29 -30.19
C LYS A 553 -23.11 10.02 -29.78
N ALA A 554 -23.12 11.34 -29.73
CA ALA A 554 -21.98 12.10 -29.25
C ALA A 554 -21.71 11.84 -27.77
N ALA A 555 -22.78 11.74 -26.94
CA ALA A 555 -22.66 11.41 -25.53
C ALA A 555 -22.00 10.03 -25.30
N ILE A 556 -22.43 9.00 -26.03
CA ILE A 556 -21.80 7.66 -26.01
C ILE A 556 -20.31 7.79 -26.33
N GLY A 557 -19.96 8.52 -27.40
CA GLY A 557 -18.56 8.67 -27.82
C GLY A 557 -17.67 9.33 -26.76
N GLU A 558 -18.17 10.27 -25.96
CA GLU A 558 -17.41 10.88 -24.87
C GLU A 558 -17.28 9.92 -23.67
N LEU A 559 -18.32 9.18 -23.32
CA LEU A 559 -18.27 8.21 -22.23
C LEU A 559 -17.40 6.98 -22.57
N GLU A 560 -17.36 6.55 -23.85
CA GLU A 560 -16.42 5.52 -24.31
C GLU A 560 -14.98 5.99 -24.19
N ARG A 561 -14.69 7.26 -24.53
CA ARG A 561 -13.35 7.84 -24.33
C ARG A 561 -12.99 7.85 -22.84
N TYR A 562 -13.93 8.28 -21.97
CA TYR A 562 -13.77 8.23 -20.53
C TYR A 562 -13.40 6.82 -20.04
N ALA A 563 -14.15 5.81 -20.45
CA ALA A 563 -13.89 4.42 -20.09
C ALA A 563 -12.53 3.92 -20.63
N LYS A 564 -12.16 4.34 -21.85
CA LYS A 564 -10.91 3.93 -22.53
C LYS A 564 -9.66 4.54 -21.88
N VAL A 565 -9.75 5.73 -21.31
CA VAL A 565 -8.65 6.37 -20.57
C VAL A 565 -8.64 5.99 -19.08
N GLY A 566 -9.44 5.01 -18.68
CA GLY A 566 -9.43 4.44 -17.33
C GLY A 566 -10.32 5.16 -16.32
N GLY A 567 -11.39 5.80 -16.78
CA GLY A 567 -12.39 6.37 -15.88
C GLY A 567 -13.10 5.29 -15.08
N ARG A 568 -13.29 5.53 -13.77
CA ARG A 568 -13.75 4.52 -12.79
C ARG A 568 -15.05 4.88 -12.08
N SER A 569 -15.72 5.99 -12.44
CA SER A 569 -17.00 6.37 -11.82
C SER A 569 -18.09 5.34 -12.16
N PRO A 570 -18.69 4.67 -11.15
CA PRO A 570 -19.75 3.71 -11.40
C PRO A 570 -20.97 4.33 -12.09
N ASP A 571 -21.36 5.54 -11.71
CA ASP A 571 -22.51 6.24 -12.28
C ASP A 571 -22.28 6.58 -13.75
N THR A 572 -21.07 7.03 -14.09
CA THR A 572 -20.68 7.33 -15.48
C THR A 572 -20.69 6.08 -16.35
N LEU A 573 -20.16 4.95 -15.87
CA LEU A 573 -20.16 3.68 -16.60
C LEU A 573 -21.58 3.09 -16.74
N LYS A 574 -22.43 3.23 -15.72
CA LYS A 574 -23.86 2.84 -15.77
C LYS A 574 -24.63 3.72 -16.77
N GLN A 575 -24.34 5.02 -16.85
CA GLN A 575 -24.90 5.93 -17.84
C GLN A 575 -24.49 5.52 -19.27
N LEU A 576 -23.21 5.22 -19.50
CA LEU A 576 -22.73 4.70 -20.78
C LEU A 576 -23.51 3.44 -21.18
N ALA A 577 -23.62 2.47 -20.29
CA ALA A 577 -24.36 1.23 -20.57
C ALA A 577 -25.83 1.50 -20.91
N THR A 578 -26.47 2.44 -20.22
CA THR A 578 -27.87 2.81 -20.48
C THR A 578 -28.05 3.40 -21.88
N LEU A 579 -27.17 4.33 -22.28
CA LEU A 579 -27.21 4.94 -23.60
C LEU A 579 -26.93 3.92 -24.71
N LEU A 580 -26.01 2.99 -24.49
CA LEU A 580 -25.71 1.89 -25.41
C LEU A 580 -26.88 0.92 -25.56
N GLU A 581 -27.59 0.56 -24.48
CA GLU A 581 -28.81 -0.27 -24.56
C GLU A 581 -29.92 0.42 -25.34
N GLU A 582 -30.11 1.73 -25.13
CA GLU A 582 -31.08 2.53 -25.87
C GLU A 582 -30.72 2.64 -27.36
N ALA A 583 -29.43 2.61 -27.71
CA ALA A 583 -28.96 2.57 -29.09
C ALA A 583 -29.07 1.16 -29.72
N GLY A 584 -29.31 0.12 -28.91
CA GLY A 584 -29.38 -1.28 -29.35
C GLY A 584 -28.03 -2.02 -29.25
N ASP A 585 -26.97 -1.37 -28.79
CA ASP A 585 -25.59 -1.89 -28.70
C ASP A 585 -25.38 -2.67 -27.39
N LYS A 586 -26.16 -3.77 -27.24
CA LYS A 586 -26.25 -4.55 -25.99
C LYS A 586 -24.93 -5.19 -25.57
N LYS A 587 -24.07 -5.54 -26.53
CA LYS A 587 -22.79 -6.16 -26.23
C LYS A 587 -21.85 -5.16 -25.56
N GLU A 588 -21.72 -3.98 -26.15
CA GLU A 588 -20.92 -2.87 -25.66
C GLU A 588 -21.46 -2.37 -24.29
N ALA A 589 -22.78 -2.40 -24.10
CA ALA A 589 -23.41 -2.12 -22.80
C ALA A 589 -23.00 -3.15 -21.73
N ALA A 590 -23.02 -4.43 -22.06
CA ALA A 590 -22.57 -5.49 -21.16
C ALA A 590 -21.08 -5.35 -20.82
N GLU A 591 -20.23 -5.04 -21.81
CA GLU A 591 -18.79 -4.81 -21.61
C GLU A 591 -18.52 -3.57 -20.70
N ALA A 592 -19.31 -2.50 -20.86
CA ALA A 592 -19.21 -1.33 -19.99
C ALA A 592 -19.59 -1.64 -18.53
N LEU A 593 -20.64 -2.45 -18.31
CA LEU A 593 -21.04 -2.89 -16.98
C LEU A 593 -20.06 -3.91 -16.39
N ASP A 594 -19.47 -4.80 -17.19
CA ASP A 594 -18.54 -5.82 -16.72
C ASP A 594 -17.28 -5.21 -16.09
N ARG A 595 -16.87 -4.01 -16.52
CA ARG A 595 -15.79 -3.23 -15.88
C ARG A 595 -16.08 -2.92 -14.41
N LEU A 596 -17.37 -2.78 -14.04
CA LEU A 596 -17.75 -2.50 -12.66
C LEU A 596 -17.50 -3.68 -11.71
N ASN A 597 -17.35 -4.90 -12.23
CA ASN A 597 -16.94 -6.05 -11.44
C ASN A 597 -15.54 -5.88 -10.82
N TYR A 598 -14.68 -5.01 -11.40
CA TYR A 598 -13.37 -4.67 -10.83
C TYR A 598 -13.38 -3.41 -9.94
N ILE A 599 -14.48 -2.65 -9.95
CA ILE A 599 -14.58 -1.34 -9.29
C ILE A 599 -15.58 -1.37 -8.13
N GLN A 600 -16.78 -1.90 -8.37
CA GLN A 600 -17.89 -1.98 -7.42
C GLN A 600 -18.65 -3.30 -7.62
N PRO A 601 -18.03 -4.46 -7.30
CA PRO A 601 -18.66 -5.76 -7.49
C PRO A 601 -19.80 -6.04 -6.51
N ILE A 602 -20.00 -5.25 -5.46
CA ILE A 602 -21.06 -5.45 -4.47
C ILE A 602 -22.23 -4.54 -4.86
N ASP A 603 -23.01 -4.98 -5.83
CA ASP A 603 -24.19 -4.27 -6.37
C ASP A 603 -25.16 -5.25 -7.06
N GLU A 604 -26.21 -5.66 -6.34
CA GLU A 604 -27.22 -6.60 -6.85
C GLU A 604 -27.82 -6.16 -8.20
N ASN A 605 -28.07 -4.85 -8.38
CA ASN A 605 -28.65 -4.34 -9.62
C ASN A 605 -27.68 -4.45 -10.80
N LEU A 606 -26.38 -4.22 -10.56
CA LEU A 606 -25.34 -4.45 -11.56
C LEU A 606 -25.38 -5.89 -12.04
N HIS A 607 -25.29 -6.85 -11.12
CA HIS A 607 -25.23 -8.26 -11.45
C HIS A 607 -26.50 -8.76 -12.14
N ARG A 608 -27.67 -8.28 -11.70
CA ARG A 608 -28.95 -8.62 -12.34
C ARG A 608 -28.99 -8.12 -13.78
N ARG A 609 -28.69 -6.83 -13.99
CA ARG A 609 -28.70 -6.20 -15.32
C ARG A 609 -27.67 -6.83 -16.26
N LEU A 610 -26.45 -7.05 -15.77
CA LEU A 610 -25.38 -7.67 -16.54
C LEU A 610 -25.67 -9.13 -16.85
N GLY A 611 -26.24 -9.87 -15.89
CA GLY A 611 -26.72 -11.25 -16.11
C GLY A 611 -27.79 -11.35 -17.20
N ASP A 612 -28.77 -10.45 -17.20
CA ASP A 612 -29.81 -10.38 -18.22
C ASP A 612 -29.24 -10.05 -19.62
N LEU A 613 -28.29 -9.12 -19.70
CA LEU A 613 -27.59 -8.79 -20.95
C LEU A 613 -26.78 -9.97 -21.47
N TRP A 614 -25.95 -10.60 -20.65
CA TRP A 614 -25.15 -11.76 -21.05
C TRP A 614 -26.04 -12.94 -21.47
N PHE A 615 -27.13 -13.19 -20.74
CA PHE A 615 -28.09 -14.23 -21.10
C PHE A 615 -28.73 -13.95 -22.46
N GLY A 616 -29.17 -12.71 -22.70
CA GLY A 616 -29.77 -12.31 -23.97
C GLY A 616 -28.81 -12.35 -25.16
N LEU A 617 -27.51 -12.20 -24.91
CA LEU A 617 -26.43 -12.31 -25.90
C LEU A 617 -25.93 -13.76 -26.11
N GLY A 618 -26.47 -14.75 -25.36
CA GLY A 618 -26.05 -16.14 -25.42
C GLY A 618 -24.74 -16.44 -24.69
N ASN A 619 -24.17 -15.48 -23.94
CA ASN A 619 -23.03 -15.72 -23.07
C ASN A 619 -23.49 -16.37 -21.76
N THR A 620 -23.75 -17.67 -21.81
CA THR A 620 -24.29 -18.43 -20.65
C THR A 620 -23.33 -18.47 -19.48
N ALA A 621 -22.02 -18.49 -19.73
CA ALA A 621 -21.02 -18.47 -18.66
C ALA A 621 -21.03 -17.14 -17.89
N GLY A 622 -21.08 -16.02 -18.59
CA GLY A 622 -21.24 -14.69 -18.01
C GLY A 622 -22.54 -14.56 -17.22
N ALA A 623 -23.67 -15.01 -17.80
CA ALA A 623 -24.95 -15.00 -17.13
C ALA A 623 -24.98 -15.80 -15.83
N ILE A 624 -24.41 -17.02 -15.83
CA ILE A 624 -24.29 -17.86 -14.62
C ILE A 624 -23.45 -17.15 -13.54
N ARG A 625 -22.32 -16.55 -13.92
CA ARG A 625 -21.46 -15.80 -12.99
C ARG A 625 -22.26 -14.71 -12.29
N GLU A 626 -22.95 -13.88 -13.06
CA GLU A 626 -23.69 -12.73 -12.54
C GLU A 626 -24.92 -13.12 -11.71
N TYR A 627 -25.72 -14.10 -12.17
CA TYR A 627 -26.86 -14.56 -11.39
C TYR A 627 -26.46 -15.24 -10.07
N ARG A 628 -25.30 -15.91 -10.02
CA ARG A 628 -24.75 -16.41 -8.76
C ARG A 628 -24.35 -15.25 -7.84
N ALA A 629 -23.80 -14.17 -8.37
CA ALA A 629 -23.48 -12.98 -7.63
C ALA A 629 -24.73 -12.31 -7.03
N VAL A 630 -25.83 -12.23 -7.79
CA VAL A 630 -27.14 -11.77 -7.26
C VAL A 630 -27.56 -12.60 -6.04
N LEU A 631 -27.45 -13.93 -6.10
CA LEU A 631 -27.85 -14.81 -4.99
C LEU A 631 -26.94 -14.63 -3.76
N ALA A 632 -25.63 -14.42 -3.98
CA ALA A 632 -24.68 -14.17 -2.90
C ALA A 632 -24.99 -12.89 -2.11
N GLU A 633 -25.62 -11.90 -2.73
CA GLU A 633 -26.08 -10.67 -2.08
C GLU A 633 -27.43 -10.79 -1.35
N LYS A 634 -28.03 -11.99 -1.33
CA LYS A 634 -29.30 -12.28 -0.65
C LYS A 634 -30.44 -11.38 -1.18
N PRO A 635 -30.82 -11.52 -2.44
CA PRO A 635 -31.76 -10.67 -3.12
C PRO A 635 -33.13 -10.63 -2.44
N THR A 636 -33.88 -9.54 -2.65
CA THR A 636 -35.24 -9.39 -2.15
C THR A 636 -36.22 -10.38 -2.75
N ASP A 637 -35.99 -10.84 -4.00
CA ASP A 637 -36.74 -11.90 -4.67
C ASP A 637 -35.84 -13.10 -4.98
N PRO A 638 -35.60 -13.97 -4.00
CA PRO A 638 -34.77 -15.15 -4.20
C PRO A 638 -35.39 -16.16 -5.18
N ALA A 639 -36.72 -16.24 -5.26
CA ALA A 639 -37.39 -17.17 -6.17
C ALA A 639 -37.13 -16.83 -7.65
N ALA A 640 -37.27 -15.56 -8.02
CA ALA A 640 -36.96 -15.09 -9.38
C ALA A 640 -35.42 -15.21 -9.66
N SER A 641 -34.59 -14.97 -8.68
CA SER A 641 -33.12 -15.03 -8.83
C SER A 641 -32.67 -16.48 -9.10
N HIS A 642 -33.12 -17.46 -8.31
CA HIS A 642 -32.88 -18.88 -8.57
C HIS A 642 -33.43 -19.34 -9.92
N PHE A 643 -34.63 -18.87 -10.30
CA PHE A 643 -35.20 -19.18 -11.61
C PHE A 643 -34.35 -18.63 -12.77
N ASN A 644 -33.81 -17.40 -12.66
CA ASN A 644 -32.94 -16.83 -13.68
C ASN A 644 -31.64 -17.64 -13.81
N LEU A 645 -31.03 -18.06 -12.69
CA LEU A 645 -29.88 -18.93 -12.69
C LEU A 645 -30.19 -20.31 -13.31
N ALA A 646 -31.36 -20.89 -12.99
CA ALA A 646 -31.81 -22.14 -13.60
C ALA A 646 -31.94 -22.03 -15.14
N LYS A 647 -32.48 -20.92 -15.65
CA LYS A 647 -32.53 -20.65 -17.11
C LYS A 647 -31.11 -20.65 -17.72
N ALA A 648 -30.17 -20.01 -17.06
CA ALA A 648 -28.81 -19.94 -17.55
C ALA A 648 -28.12 -21.32 -17.52
N TYR A 649 -28.29 -22.12 -16.47
CA TYR A 649 -27.82 -23.49 -16.42
C TYR A 649 -28.43 -24.38 -17.50
N ARG A 650 -29.75 -24.30 -17.72
CA ARG A 650 -30.43 -25.00 -18.81
C ARG A 650 -29.82 -24.65 -20.17
N SER A 651 -29.59 -23.37 -20.43
CA SER A 651 -28.99 -22.90 -21.69
C SER A 651 -27.53 -23.37 -21.85
N ALA A 652 -26.85 -23.63 -20.75
CA ALA A 652 -25.50 -24.23 -20.72
C ALA A 652 -25.52 -25.78 -20.79
N SER A 653 -26.70 -26.41 -20.96
CA SER A 653 -26.89 -27.86 -20.91
C SER A 653 -26.50 -28.50 -19.56
N ARG A 654 -26.53 -27.75 -18.48
CA ARG A 654 -26.27 -28.18 -17.10
C ARG A 654 -27.59 -28.49 -16.40
N MET A 655 -28.19 -29.62 -16.75
CA MET A 655 -29.58 -29.93 -16.41
C MET A 655 -29.78 -30.22 -14.92
N ASP A 656 -28.81 -30.84 -14.26
CA ASP A 656 -28.92 -31.15 -12.82
C ASP A 656 -28.89 -29.89 -12.00
N GLU A 657 -27.93 -28.97 -12.27
CA GLU A 657 -27.87 -27.69 -11.59
C GLU A 657 -29.10 -26.81 -11.89
N ALA A 658 -29.65 -26.92 -13.11
CA ALA A 658 -30.90 -26.22 -13.42
C ALA A 658 -32.07 -26.75 -12.56
N LYS A 659 -32.18 -28.06 -12.35
CA LYS A 659 -33.19 -28.65 -11.49
C LYS A 659 -33.02 -28.26 -10.03
N ASP A 660 -31.79 -28.27 -9.53
CA ASP A 660 -31.49 -27.85 -8.16
C ASP A 660 -31.92 -26.40 -7.92
N GLU A 661 -31.58 -25.46 -8.83
CA GLU A 661 -31.99 -24.07 -8.73
C GLU A 661 -33.51 -23.87 -8.84
N LEU A 662 -34.21 -24.68 -9.63
CA LEU A 662 -35.68 -24.66 -9.69
C LEU A 662 -36.30 -25.13 -8.36
N LEU A 663 -35.71 -26.11 -7.71
CA LEU A 663 -36.17 -26.55 -6.38
C LEU A 663 -35.97 -25.45 -5.34
N LEU A 664 -34.82 -24.77 -5.34
CA LEU A 664 -34.53 -23.64 -4.46
C LEU A 664 -35.51 -22.45 -4.73
N SER A 665 -35.82 -22.18 -6.01
CA SER A 665 -36.84 -21.19 -6.38
C SER A 665 -38.21 -21.54 -5.80
N LEU A 666 -38.59 -22.82 -5.82
CA LEU A 666 -39.87 -23.28 -5.27
C LEU A 666 -39.86 -23.39 -3.73
N GLU A 667 -38.71 -23.62 -3.12
CA GLU A 667 -38.53 -23.53 -1.67
C GLU A 667 -38.77 -22.08 -1.18
N ALA A 668 -38.20 -21.12 -1.90
CA ALA A 668 -38.39 -19.69 -1.59
C ALA A 668 -39.85 -19.22 -1.85
N ALA A 669 -40.47 -19.71 -2.94
CA ALA A 669 -41.87 -19.40 -3.28
C ALA A 669 -42.53 -20.62 -3.93
N PRO A 670 -43.26 -21.48 -3.17
CA PRO A 670 -43.92 -22.68 -3.71
C PRO A 670 -44.92 -22.42 -4.84
N GLY A 671 -45.53 -21.26 -4.89
CA GLY A 671 -46.47 -20.81 -5.93
C GLY A 671 -45.81 -20.20 -7.18
N TYR A 672 -44.50 -20.20 -7.32
CA TYR A 672 -43.83 -19.54 -8.45
C TYR A 672 -43.96 -20.36 -9.73
N ARG A 673 -45.01 -20.05 -10.51
CA ARG A 673 -45.42 -20.77 -11.71
C ARG A 673 -44.33 -20.96 -12.76
N PRO A 674 -43.42 -19.98 -13.04
CA PRO A 674 -42.35 -20.19 -14.03
C PRO A 674 -41.43 -21.35 -13.67
N ALA A 675 -41.02 -21.47 -12.39
CA ALA A 675 -40.17 -22.57 -11.93
C ALA A 675 -40.91 -23.94 -11.97
N GLN A 676 -42.20 -23.96 -11.54
CA GLN A 676 -43.01 -25.21 -11.64
C GLN A 676 -43.10 -25.69 -13.08
N LYS A 677 -43.38 -24.80 -14.04
CA LYS A 677 -43.48 -25.16 -15.46
C LYS A 677 -42.15 -25.72 -15.99
N MET A 678 -41.04 -25.05 -15.74
CA MET A 678 -39.72 -25.45 -16.22
C MET A 678 -39.27 -26.78 -15.59
N LEU A 679 -39.54 -26.97 -14.29
CA LEU A 679 -39.22 -28.22 -13.61
C LEU A 679 -39.96 -29.42 -14.20
N LEU A 680 -41.26 -29.23 -14.52
CA LEU A 680 -42.06 -30.24 -15.20
C LEU A 680 -41.58 -30.56 -16.62
N GLU A 681 -41.08 -29.57 -17.35
CA GLU A 681 -40.43 -29.80 -18.66
C GLU A 681 -39.20 -30.63 -18.54
N LEU A 682 -38.27 -30.29 -17.62
CA LEU A 682 -37.01 -30.98 -17.38
C LEU A 682 -37.17 -32.36 -16.74
N SER A 683 -38.34 -32.73 -16.21
CA SER A 683 -38.62 -34.00 -15.63
C SER A 683 -39.20 -35.01 -16.64
N LYS A 684 -39.51 -34.57 -17.87
CA LYS A 684 -40.03 -35.39 -18.96
C LYS A 684 -38.92 -35.87 -19.90
N ASP A 685 -37.78 -35.21 -19.89
CA ASP A 685 -36.56 -35.55 -20.61
C ASP A 685 -35.64 -36.41 -19.71
#